data_e41d2417165da18ce00444a91abc0925
#
_entry.id   e41d2417165da18ce00444a91abc0925
#
_cell.length_a   1.000
_cell.length_b   1.000
_cell.length_c   1.000
_cell.angle_alpha   90.00
_cell.angle_beta   90.00
_cell.angle_gamma   90.00
#
_symmetry.space_group_name_H-M   'P 1'
#
loop_
_entity.id
_entity.type
_entity.pdbx_description
1 polymer ?
#
loop_
_entity_poly.entity_id
_entity_poly.type
_entity_poly.pdbx_seq_one_letter_code
_entity_poly.pdbx_strand_id
1 'polypeptide(L)'
;MKINNFLTIILIFLFYLSSPAKDANTITIIPKPNEMKIGKGNFVLNPSTKIIYSQGLDKHAAFLRDYIKFSHNFNLLITDKITETNKNFIYLNVKDLNSNSEEYELDIQPSKIMISSESPKGVFYGIQTLRQLIHSSKKIQCLKIVDKPRFVYRGMHLDVSRHFMPKEFVKKYIDFLAMYKMNTFHWHLVDDQGWRLEIKKYPKLTEVGAWRVDRGDKTWREREPQKPGEVPTYGGFYTQEEVKDIVKYAADRYITIIPEIEMPGHCLAALTAYPEYSCTGGPFTVPPGTYWPPLEAFCAGNDKTFEFLEDILTETMELFPSKYIHIGGDEVVKTRWKECPKCQERMKKENLKDENELQSYFVKRIEKFLVSKGRKLIGWDEILEGGLAPEATVMSWRGTIGGIEAAKSGHDVIMTPTSYCYFDYYQGNLELEPIAIGGYLPLTKVYQFEPIPEELSNEEAKHILGAQGNVWAEFIPTTTHAEYMVFPRIAAMAEVVWTNKNLKDLKDFMSRLAHHTKLLDDLKINYAKSMYDVKITSILDTIKKQVKVEMSTEALNPDIRYTLDGTEPTKKSPKYKEPFILKKSAKIHAINFYDKNKKSKESSTEIVLHKGIASIVTNINYDKKRYIAKGLYNIVDGVRGSLNQNDGKWQGVQGNDFFATIDLGEVKNIKKVSIGFLQNYHFSIFLPRDLEVLTSLDGKEFKSVGKVQNTIPIDEKKIFVKDLSCDINDKARFIQIKASNIGVNPDTHPDKGFKSWLMFDEIIIE
;
A
#
# COMPACT_ATOMS: atom_id res chain seq x y z
N MET A 1 -20.99 2.47 -81.92
CA MET A 1 -21.49 1.94 -80.66
C MET A 1 -20.31 1.32 -79.95
N LYS A 2 -19.81 1.98 -78.91
CA LYS A 2 -18.55 1.61 -78.23
C LYS A 2 -18.89 0.88 -76.91
N ILE A 3 -18.34 -0.30 -76.73
CA ILE A 3 -18.39 -1.08 -75.53
C ILE A 3 -17.16 -0.72 -74.72
N ASN A 4 -17.34 -0.17 -73.50
CA ASN A 4 -16.26 0.12 -72.56
C ASN A 4 -16.15 -1.05 -71.57
N ASN A 5 -15.00 -1.72 -71.59
CA ASN A 5 -14.59 -2.69 -70.60
C ASN A 5 -14.11 -1.99 -69.34
N PHE A 6 -14.72 -2.23 -68.20
CA PHE A 6 -14.19 -1.86 -66.87
C PHE A 6 -13.39 -3.06 -66.35
N LEU A 7 -12.09 -2.93 -66.27
CA LEU A 7 -11.20 -3.84 -65.59
C LEU A 7 -11.27 -3.57 -64.08
N THR A 8 -11.81 -4.52 -63.31
CA THR A 8 -11.79 -4.46 -61.84
C THR A 8 -10.47 -5.04 -61.37
N ILE A 9 -9.57 -4.20 -60.86
CA ILE A 9 -8.33 -4.63 -60.21
C ILE A 9 -8.67 -5.05 -58.77
N ILE A 10 -8.62 -6.34 -58.46
CA ILE A 10 -8.72 -6.90 -57.13
C ILE A 10 -7.33 -6.78 -56.51
N LEU A 11 -7.16 -5.81 -55.57
CA LEU A 11 -5.99 -5.71 -54.69
C LEU A 11 -6.10 -6.78 -53.60
N ILE A 12 -5.37 -7.87 -53.73
CA ILE A 12 -5.21 -8.85 -52.64
C ILE A 12 -4.20 -8.26 -51.63
N PHE A 13 -4.73 -7.78 -50.49
CA PHE A 13 -3.91 -7.48 -49.32
C PHE A 13 -3.47 -8.81 -48.66
N LEU A 14 -2.26 -9.21 -48.95
CA LEU A 14 -1.58 -10.25 -48.18
C LEU A 14 -1.27 -9.69 -46.78
N PHE A 15 -2.13 -10.04 -45.81
CA PHE A 15 -1.80 -9.92 -44.40
C PHE A 15 -0.64 -10.91 -44.11
N TYR A 16 0.56 -10.38 -44.02
CA TYR A 16 1.65 -11.09 -43.36
C TYR A 16 1.25 -11.27 -41.89
N LEU A 17 0.78 -12.47 -41.57
CA LEU A 17 0.76 -12.97 -40.20
C LEU A 17 2.23 -13.08 -39.76
N SER A 18 2.75 -12.02 -39.15
CA SER A 18 4.00 -12.13 -38.41
C SER A 18 3.74 -13.06 -37.23
N SER A 19 4.26 -14.30 -37.35
CA SER A 19 4.45 -15.16 -36.19
C SER A 19 5.12 -14.34 -35.08
N PRO A 20 4.72 -14.48 -33.81
CA PRO A 20 5.44 -13.83 -32.74
C PRO A 20 6.87 -14.33 -32.78
N ALA A 21 7.81 -13.42 -32.97
CA ALA A 21 9.23 -13.72 -32.90
C ALA A 21 9.48 -14.40 -31.55
N LYS A 22 10.09 -15.58 -31.58
CA LYS A 22 10.67 -16.24 -30.41
C LYS A 22 11.51 -15.21 -29.67
N ASP A 23 11.27 -15.11 -28.38
CA ASP A 23 11.94 -14.30 -27.35
C ASP A 23 13.30 -13.74 -27.80
N ALA A 24 13.30 -12.56 -28.38
CA ALA A 24 14.48 -11.70 -28.40
C ALA A 24 14.81 -11.41 -26.92
N ASN A 25 16.05 -11.62 -26.51
CA ASN A 25 16.54 -11.44 -25.15
C ASN A 25 15.97 -10.16 -24.52
N THR A 26 14.84 -10.28 -23.80
CA THR A 26 14.22 -9.15 -23.12
C THR A 26 15.13 -8.76 -21.96
N ILE A 27 15.69 -7.56 -22.00
CA ILE A 27 16.52 -7.04 -20.92
C ILE A 27 15.62 -6.67 -19.77
N THR A 28 15.76 -7.36 -18.64
CA THR A 28 14.82 -7.35 -17.51
C THR A 28 15.28 -6.49 -16.33
N ILE A 29 15.83 -5.31 -16.62
CA ILE A 29 16.31 -4.39 -15.57
C ILE A 29 15.17 -3.60 -14.99
N ILE A 30 15.05 -3.58 -13.65
CA ILE A 30 14.13 -2.74 -12.86
C ILE A 30 14.92 -2.05 -11.75
N PRO A 31 14.85 -0.72 -11.61
CA PRO A 31 14.17 0.26 -12.48
C PRO A 31 14.81 0.36 -13.88
N LYS A 32 13.99 0.76 -14.86
CA LYS A 32 14.42 0.95 -16.26
C LYS A 32 15.50 2.04 -16.34
N PRO A 33 16.65 1.74 -16.95
CA PRO A 33 17.70 2.77 -17.16
C PRO A 33 17.21 3.89 -18.07
N ASN A 34 17.71 5.11 -17.82
CA ASN A 34 17.34 6.29 -18.61
C ASN A 34 17.91 6.26 -20.03
N GLU A 35 19.12 5.71 -20.20
CA GLU A 35 19.72 5.51 -21.52
C GLU A 35 20.28 4.10 -21.64
N MET A 36 19.89 3.38 -22.69
CA MET A 36 20.40 2.04 -22.99
C MET A 36 20.50 1.82 -24.49
N LYS A 37 21.67 1.33 -24.92
CA LYS A 37 21.95 0.95 -26.31
C LYS A 37 22.39 -0.51 -26.37
N ILE A 38 21.70 -1.33 -27.16
CA ILE A 38 22.03 -2.74 -27.35
C ILE A 38 23.21 -2.85 -28.31
N GLY A 39 24.26 -3.59 -27.91
CA GLY A 39 25.42 -3.91 -28.71
C GLY A 39 25.34 -5.29 -29.40
N LYS A 40 26.31 -5.60 -30.22
CA LYS A 40 26.42 -6.91 -30.88
C LYS A 40 27.27 -7.88 -30.04
N GLY A 41 26.81 -9.14 -29.95
CA GLY A 41 27.53 -10.19 -29.23
C GLY A 41 27.17 -10.31 -27.76
N ASN A 42 27.94 -11.10 -27.02
CA ASN A 42 27.71 -11.38 -25.61
C ASN A 42 29.02 -11.48 -24.85
N PHE A 43 29.01 -11.04 -23.60
CA PHE A 43 30.02 -11.40 -22.61
C PHE A 43 29.67 -12.77 -22.01
N VAL A 44 30.69 -13.63 -21.82
CA VAL A 44 30.48 -14.95 -21.19
C VAL A 44 31.12 -14.96 -19.81
N LEU A 45 30.31 -14.95 -18.77
CA LEU A 45 30.79 -15.10 -17.40
C LEU A 45 31.18 -16.55 -17.14
N ASN A 46 32.41 -16.77 -16.65
CA ASN A 46 32.95 -18.11 -16.36
C ASN A 46 33.88 -18.07 -15.15
N PRO A 47 34.35 -19.22 -14.61
CA PRO A 47 35.19 -19.26 -13.42
C PRO A 47 36.56 -18.54 -13.55
N SER A 48 37.04 -18.27 -14.76
CA SER A 48 38.30 -17.52 -14.99
C SER A 48 38.10 -16.01 -15.11
N THR A 49 36.82 -15.54 -15.11
CA THR A 49 36.49 -14.10 -15.09
C THR A 49 37.10 -13.46 -13.85
N LYS A 50 37.80 -12.34 -14.03
CA LYS A 50 38.38 -11.58 -12.91
C LYS A 50 37.53 -10.34 -12.61
N ILE A 51 37.50 -9.95 -11.36
CA ILE A 51 36.97 -8.63 -10.94
C ILE A 51 38.17 -7.74 -10.65
N ILE A 52 38.34 -6.70 -11.44
CA ILE A 52 39.39 -5.70 -11.31
C ILE A 52 38.72 -4.42 -10.78
N TYR A 53 39.38 -3.71 -9.90
CA TYR A 53 38.81 -2.49 -9.30
C TYR A 53 39.84 -1.40 -9.10
N SER A 54 39.43 -0.13 -9.22
CA SER A 54 40.27 1.01 -8.86
C SER A 54 40.29 1.17 -7.32
N GLN A 55 41.33 1.84 -6.81
CA GLN A 55 41.52 2.05 -5.38
C GLN A 55 40.27 2.51 -4.69
N GLY A 56 39.96 1.98 -3.50
CA GLY A 56 38.76 2.30 -2.69
C GLY A 56 37.50 1.53 -3.02
N LEU A 57 37.53 0.61 -4.01
CA LEU A 57 36.37 -0.21 -4.39
C LEU A 57 36.50 -1.69 -3.99
N ASP A 58 37.38 -2.03 -3.06
CA ASP A 58 37.58 -3.38 -2.53
C ASP A 58 36.27 -4.02 -2.01
N LYS A 59 35.49 -3.28 -1.23
CA LYS A 59 34.18 -3.74 -0.74
C LYS A 59 33.17 -3.96 -1.87
N HIS A 60 33.15 -3.11 -2.89
CA HIS A 60 32.27 -3.24 -4.05
C HIS A 60 32.62 -4.50 -4.86
N ALA A 61 33.92 -4.75 -5.06
CA ALA A 61 34.39 -5.93 -5.74
C ALA A 61 34.04 -7.21 -4.96
N ALA A 62 34.21 -7.19 -3.64
CA ALA A 62 33.82 -8.29 -2.77
C ALA A 62 32.29 -8.54 -2.82
N PHE A 63 31.47 -7.48 -2.74
CA PHE A 63 30.02 -7.57 -2.85
C PHE A 63 29.57 -8.20 -4.17
N LEU A 64 30.16 -7.80 -5.29
CA LEU A 64 29.87 -8.38 -6.61
C LEU A 64 30.34 -9.85 -6.70
N ARG A 65 31.53 -10.18 -6.20
CA ARG A 65 32.03 -11.56 -6.15
C ARG A 65 31.11 -12.47 -5.37
N ASP A 66 30.69 -12.03 -4.20
CA ASP A 66 29.82 -12.82 -3.30
C ASP A 66 28.45 -13.08 -3.94
N TYR A 67 27.93 -12.11 -4.68
CA TYR A 67 26.71 -12.29 -5.47
C TYR A 67 26.91 -13.27 -6.64
N ILE A 68 28.02 -13.21 -7.37
CA ILE A 68 28.32 -14.15 -8.45
C ILE A 68 28.55 -15.56 -7.89
N LYS A 69 29.17 -15.68 -6.72
CA LYS A 69 29.30 -16.95 -6.00
C LYS A 69 27.92 -17.52 -5.63
N PHE A 70 27.01 -16.70 -5.12
CA PHE A 70 25.64 -17.10 -4.81
C PHE A 70 24.87 -17.56 -6.05
N SER A 71 24.89 -16.77 -7.14
CA SER A 71 24.06 -17.01 -8.33
C SER A 71 24.62 -18.10 -9.28
N HIS A 72 25.94 -18.25 -9.35
CA HIS A 72 26.58 -19.13 -10.32
C HIS A 72 27.59 -20.12 -9.73
N ASN A 73 27.81 -20.07 -8.43
CA ASN A 73 28.86 -20.86 -7.74
C ASN A 73 30.27 -20.62 -8.26
N PHE A 74 30.57 -19.40 -8.73
CA PHE A 74 31.92 -19.00 -9.17
C PHE A 74 32.58 -18.13 -8.09
N ASN A 75 33.72 -18.55 -7.58
CA ASN A 75 34.56 -17.75 -6.68
C ASN A 75 35.59 -16.97 -7.46
N LEU A 76 35.23 -15.82 -8.02
CA LEU A 76 36.06 -15.02 -8.90
C LEU A 76 37.27 -14.40 -8.18
N LEU A 77 38.40 -14.29 -8.86
CA LEU A 77 39.55 -13.55 -8.36
C LEU A 77 39.27 -12.05 -8.36
N ILE A 78 39.53 -11.39 -7.23
CA ILE A 78 39.52 -9.93 -7.09
C ILE A 78 40.94 -9.40 -7.09
N THR A 79 41.21 -8.33 -7.83
CA THR A 79 42.54 -7.69 -7.89
C THR A 79 42.41 -6.21 -8.26
N ASP A 80 43.33 -5.40 -7.78
CA ASP A 80 43.54 -4.00 -8.16
C ASP A 80 44.51 -3.81 -9.33
N LYS A 81 45.14 -4.92 -9.79
CA LYS A 81 46.13 -4.89 -10.86
C LYS A 81 45.49 -5.12 -12.23
N ILE A 82 45.54 -4.10 -13.09
CA ILE A 82 45.17 -4.21 -14.50
C ILE A 82 46.41 -4.47 -15.33
N THR A 83 46.34 -5.40 -16.28
CA THR A 83 47.44 -5.70 -17.24
C THR A 83 46.89 -5.66 -18.66
N GLU A 84 47.67 -5.31 -19.64
CA GLU A 84 47.30 -5.25 -21.07
C GLU A 84 46.78 -6.58 -21.63
N THR A 85 47.12 -7.69 -21.00
CA THR A 85 46.75 -9.05 -21.41
C THR A 85 45.39 -9.49 -20.81
N ASN A 86 44.76 -8.68 -19.96
CA ASN A 86 43.50 -9.07 -19.34
C ASN A 86 42.40 -9.22 -20.40
N LYS A 87 41.81 -10.41 -20.45
CA LYS A 87 40.62 -10.75 -21.23
C LYS A 87 39.61 -11.38 -20.27
N ASN A 88 38.30 -11.21 -20.53
CA ASN A 88 37.23 -11.76 -19.74
C ASN A 88 37.29 -11.27 -18.28
N PHE A 89 37.05 -9.96 -18.08
CA PHE A 89 37.08 -9.34 -16.75
C PHE A 89 35.93 -8.35 -16.58
N ILE A 90 35.62 -8.07 -15.32
CA ILE A 90 34.72 -7.00 -14.88
C ILE A 90 35.58 -5.93 -14.22
N TYR A 91 35.51 -4.70 -14.72
CA TYR A 91 36.29 -3.57 -14.18
C TYR A 91 35.36 -2.57 -13.48
N LEU A 92 35.62 -2.34 -12.21
CA LEU A 92 34.96 -1.32 -11.40
C LEU A 92 35.86 -0.09 -11.32
N ASN A 93 35.41 1.05 -11.81
CA ASN A 93 36.18 2.27 -11.90
C ASN A 93 35.49 3.45 -11.26
N VAL A 94 36.17 4.15 -10.39
CA VAL A 94 35.72 5.41 -9.79
C VAL A 94 36.72 6.50 -10.09
N LYS A 95 36.24 7.72 -10.41
CA LYS A 95 37.09 8.86 -10.73
C LYS A 95 37.38 9.71 -9.49
N ASP A 96 36.41 9.89 -8.59
CA ASP A 96 36.57 10.67 -7.38
C ASP A 96 35.90 9.94 -6.19
N LEU A 97 36.69 9.55 -5.19
CA LEU A 97 36.21 8.87 -4.00
C LEU A 97 35.35 9.76 -3.08
N ASN A 98 35.46 11.07 -3.22
CA ASN A 98 34.71 12.04 -2.41
C ASN A 98 33.43 12.55 -3.08
N SER A 99 33.21 12.21 -4.35
CA SER A 99 32.00 12.57 -5.07
C SER A 99 30.78 11.83 -4.53
N ASN A 100 29.63 12.48 -4.53
CA ASN A 100 28.32 11.92 -4.17
C ASN A 100 27.43 11.66 -5.39
N SER A 101 27.98 11.70 -6.62
CA SER A 101 27.21 11.44 -7.83
C SER A 101 26.57 10.05 -7.79
N GLU A 102 25.34 9.95 -8.24
CA GLU A 102 24.60 8.67 -8.36
C GLU A 102 24.60 8.15 -9.81
N GLU A 103 25.21 8.92 -10.72
CA GLU A 103 25.34 8.55 -12.14
C GLU A 103 26.38 7.47 -12.34
N TYR A 104 26.08 6.51 -13.23
CA TYR A 104 27.01 5.46 -13.63
C TYR A 104 26.91 5.15 -15.12
N GLU A 105 28.00 4.64 -15.67
CA GLU A 105 28.06 4.01 -16.97
C GLU A 105 28.36 2.51 -16.81
N LEU A 106 27.58 1.66 -17.50
CA LEU A 106 27.80 0.23 -17.60
C LEU A 106 27.98 -0.11 -19.07
N ASP A 107 29.21 -0.56 -19.46
CA ASP A 107 29.54 -0.98 -20.81
C ASP A 107 29.90 -2.47 -20.83
N ILE A 108 29.09 -3.26 -21.52
CA ILE A 108 29.27 -4.72 -21.69
C ILE A 108 29.72 -5.01 -23.10
N GLN A 109 30.94 -5.47 -23.23
CA GLN A 109 31.57 -5.87 -24.47
C GLN A 109 31.91 -7.38 -24.45
N PRO A 110 32.17 -8.05 -25.58
CA PRO A 110 32.47 -9.49 -25.59
C PRO A 110 33.66 -9.93 -24.72
N SER A 111 34.62 -9.03 -24.48
CA SER A 111 35.84 -9.33 -23.72
C SER A 111 35.90 -8.76 -22.33
N LYS A 112 35.02 -7.81 -22.01
CA LYS A 112 35.02 -7.10 -20.71
C LYS A 112 33.66 -6.49 -20.37
N ILE A 113 33.43 -6.31 -19.06
CA ILE A 113 32.38 -5.45 -18.52
C ILE A 113 33.05 -4.31 -17.77
N MET A 114 32.61 -3.08 -18.01
CA MET A 114 33.12 -1.90 -17.33
C MET A 114 31.95 -1.19 -16.59
N ILE A 115 32.12 -0.91 -15.30
CA ILE A 115 31.27 -0.03 -14.54
C ILE A 115 32.10 1.17 -14.13
N SER A 116 31.69 2.35 -14.56
CA SER A 116 32.43 3.60 -14.31
C SER A 116 31.46 4.65 -13.71
N SER A 117 31.95 5.39 -12.74
CA SER A 117 31.22 6.51 -12.13
C SER A 117 32.19 7.56 -11.61
N GLU A 118 31.64 8.77 -11.36
CA GLU A 118 32.36 9.79 -10.59
C GLU A 118 32.51 9.38 -9.11
N SER A 119 31.61 8.57 -8.55
CA SER A 119 31.58 8.20 -7.13
C SER A 119 31.53 6.70 -6.90
N PRO A 120 31.94 6.21 -5.71
CA PRO A 120 31.70 4.83 -5.28
C PRO A 120 30.22 4.45 -5.24
N LYS A 121 29.32 5.40 -4.92
CA LYS A 121 27.87 5.24 -4.88
C LYS A 121 27.30 4.91 -6.26
N GLY A 122 27.74 5.63 -7.30
CA GLY A 122 27.31 5.32 -8.67
C GLY A 122 27.83 3.96 -9.14
N VAL A 123 29.07 3.57 -8.79
CA VAL A 123 29.59 2.21 -9.06
C VAL A 123 28.70 1.16 -8.42
N PHE A 124 28.25 1.37 -7.17
CA PHE A 124 27.33 0.46 -6.49
C PHE A 124 26.02 0.29 -7.25
N TYR A 125 25.41 1.37 -7.76
CA TYR A 125 24.18 1.28 -8.56
C TYR A 125 24.40 0.58 -9.91
N GLY A 126 25.57 0.78 -10.53
CA GLY A 126 25.97 0.00 -11.71
C GLY A 126 26.07 -1.49 -11.41
N ILE A 127 26.60 -1.85 -10.23
CA ILE A 127 26.63 -3.24 -9.76
C ILE A 127 25.22 -3.80 -9.57
N GLN A 128 24.27 -3.03 -9.02
CA GLN A 128 22.90 -3.51 -8.88
C GLN A 128 22.25 -3.81 -10.25
N THR A 129 22.53 -3.00 -11.26
CA THR A 129 22.08 -3.25 -12.63
C THR A 129 22.76 -4.50 -13.21
N LEU A 130 24.06 -4.66 -13.04
CA LEU A 130 24.79 -5.85 -13.50
C LEU A 130 24.29 -7.13 -12.82
N ARG A 131 24.00 -7.10 -11.52
CA ARG A 131 23.43 -8.24 -10.76
C ARG A 131 22.17 -8.79 -11.40
N GLN A 132 21.25 -7.93 -11.85
CA GLN A 132 20.03 -8.36 -12.52
C GLN A 132 20.29 -9.01 -13.88
N LEU A 133 21.27 -8.49 -14.64
CA LEU A 133 21.64 -9.03 -15.94
C LEU A 133 22.33 -10.40 -15.85
N ILE A 134 23.19 -10.60 -14.85
CA ILE A 134 23.93 -11.85 -14.68
C ILE A 134 23.14 -12.92 -13.94
N HIS A 135 22.07 -12.58 -13.21
CA HIS A 135 21.35 -13.52 -12.34
C HIS A 135 20.86 -14.77 -13.09
N SER A 136 20.22 -14.58 -14.22
CA SER A 136 19.57 -15.65 -14.97
C SER A 136 20.44 -16.28 -16.07
N SER A 137 21.59 -15.70 -16.39
CA SER A 137 22.40 -16.15 -17.52
C SER A 137 23.87 -15.83 -17.35
N LYS A 138 24.73 -16.83 -17.71
CA LYS A 138 26.17 -16.63 -17.87
C LYS A 138 26.53 -15.93 -19.17
N LYS A 139 25.60 -15.88 -20.13
CA LYS A 139 25.76 -15.22 -21.44
C LYS A 139 25.00 -13.93 -21.44
N ILE A 140 25.71 -12.81 -21.30
CA ILE A 140 25.13 -11.48 -21.07
C ILE A 140 25.21 -10.68 -22.35
N GLN A 141 24.08 -10.18 -22.84
CA GLN A 141 23.99 -9.34 -24.05
C GLN A 141 24.92 -8.12 -23.91
N CYS A 142 25.70 -7.83 -24.94
CA CYS A 142 26.49 -6.60 -25.01
C CYS A 142 25.52 -5.39 -25.07
N LEU A 143 25.82 -4.40 -24.27
CA LEU A 143 25.00 -3.15 -24.18
C LEU A 143 25.81 -2.03 -23.51
N LYS A 144 25.38 -0.81 -23.71
CA LYS A 144 25.87 0.35 -22.98
C LYS A 144 24.71 1.06 -22.30
N ILE A 145 24.85 1.33 -21.01
CA ILE A 145 23.90 2.08 -20.16
C ILE A 145 24.61 3.31 -19.62
N VAL A 146 23.91 4.47 -19.68
CA VAL A 146 24.24 5.67 -18.90
C VAL A 146 22.99 6.01 -18.08
N ASP A 147 23.12 6.06 -16.76
CA ASP A 147 21.96 6.07 -15.90
C ASP A 147 22.17 6.88 -14.61
N LYS A 148 21.11 7.55 -14.17
CA LYS A 148 21.06 8.31 -12.93
C LYS A 148 19.62 8.42 -12.43
N PRO A 149 19.39 8.62 -11.12
CA PRO A 149 18.03 8.76 -10.61
C PRO A 149 17.37 10.07 -11.01
N ARG A 150 16.03 10.02 -11.13
CA ARG A 150 15.19 11.20 -11.31
C ARG A 150 15.05 12.02 -10.02
N PHE A 151 14.90 11.34 -8.87
CA PHE A 151 14.68 11.96 -7.56
C PHE A 151 15.83 11.68 -6.60
N VAL A 152 16.13 12.66 -5.75
CA VAL A 152 17.19 12.55 -4.72
C VAL A 152 16.73 11.72 -3.52
N TYR A 153 15.43 11.71 -3.21
CA TYR A 153 14.82 10.89 -2.16
C TYR A 153 14.06 9.72 -2.80
N ARG A 154 14.42 8.51 -2.42
CA ARG A 154 13.82 7.26 -2.92
C ARG A 154 13.66 6.33 -1.73
N GLY A 155 12.49 6.43 -1.07
CA GLY A 155 12.28 5.86 0.25
C GLY A 155 11.40 4.62 0.28
N MET A 156 11.64 3.83 1.32
CA MET A 156 10.69 2.83 1.84
C MET A 156 10.64 2.94 3.35
N HIS A 157 9.42 2.88 3.89
CA HIS A 157 9.14 2.88 5.31
C HIS A 157 8.92 1.44 5.81
N LEU A 158 9.22 1.19 7.08
CA LEU A 158 8.86 -0.05 7.78
C LEU A 158 8.48 0.28 9.22
N ASP A 159 7.25 -0.04 9.58
CA ASP A 159 6.75 0.00 10.95
C ASP A 159 7.19 -1.28 11.69
N VAL A 160 7.97 -1.11 12.74
CA VAL A 160 8.41 -2.18 13.65
C VAL A 160 7.79 -2.03 15.04
N SER A 161 6.97 -1.00 15.23
CA SER A 161 6.30 -0.70 16.48
C SER A 161 5.05 -1.57 16.66
N ARG A 162 4.13 -1.56 15.67
CA ARG A 162 2.89 -2.34 15.75
C ARG A 162 3.16 -3.84 15.80
N HIS A 163 4.11 -4.32 14.97
CA HIS A 163 4.67 -5.66 15.12
C HIS A 163 6.20 -5.63 15.04
N PHE A 164 6.85 -6.19 16.06
CA PHE A 164 8.31 -6.20 16.13
C PHE A 164 8.91 -7.08 15.03
N MET A 165 9.89 -6.56 14.31
CA MET A 165 10.64 -7.25 13.26
C MET A 165 12.09 -7.45 13.72
N PRO A 166 12.65 -8.68 13.67
CA PRO A 166 14.04 -8.92 14.11
C PRO A 166 15.05 -8.23 13.20
N LYS A 167 16.24 -7.93 13.75
CA LYS A 167 17.32 -7.22 13.04
C LYS A 167 17.74 -7.89 11.72
N GLU A 168 17.67 -9.21 11.66
CA GLU A 168 17.98 -9.98 10.46
C GLU A 168 17.03 -9.63 9.31
N PHE A 169 15.74 -9.43 9.63
CA PHE A 169 14.77 -8.99 8.64
C PHE A 169 14.98 -7.52 8.25
N VAL A 170 15.31 -6.66 9.21
CA VAL A 170 15.64 -5.25 8.90
C VAL A 170 16.83 -5.18 7.93
N LYS A 171 17.89 -5.98 8.13
CA LYS A 171 18.99 -6.08 7.17
C LYS A 171 18.55 -6.63 5.82
N LYS A 172 17.69 -7.66 5.81
CA LYS A 172 17.10 -8.19 4.55
C LYS A 172 16.27 -7.13 3.82
N TYR A 173 15.52 -6.32 4.57
CA TYR A 173 14.76 -5.20 4.02
C TYR A 173 15.67 -4.14 3.38
N ILE A 174 16.80 -3.81 4.00
CA ILE A 174 17.84 -2.95 3.43
C ILE A 174 18.41 -3.55 2.13
N ASP A 175 18.59 -4.88 2.04
CA ASP A 175 19.00 -5.53 0.81
C ASP A 175 17.95 -5.41 -0.31
N PHE A 176 16.65 -5.41 0.01
CA PHE A 176 15.58 -5.14 -0.94
C PHE A 176 15.67 -3.72 -1.50
N LEU A 177 15.89 -2.74 -0.62
CA LEU A 177 16.06 -1.36 -1.03
C LEU A 177 17.27 -1.20 -1.96
N ALA A 178 18.40 -1.77 -1.58
CA ALA A 178 19.63 -1.75 -2.38
C ALA A 178 19.42 -2.36 -3.78
N MET A 179 18.72 -3.49 -3.88
CA MET A 179 18.45 -4.19 -5.14
C MET A 179 17.71 -3.30 -6.15
N TYR A 180 16.84 -2.43 -5.67
CA TYR A 180 16.04 -1.50 -6.48
C TYR A 180 16.57 -0.06 -6.48
N LYS A 181 17.80 0.16 -6.03
CA LYS A 181 18.46 1.48 -6.00
C LYS A 181 17.70 2.54 -5.18
N MET A 182 16.91 2.09 -4.19
CA MET A 182 16.38 2.99 -3.16
C MET A 182 17.53 3.45 -2.28
N ASN A 183 17.45 4.67 -1.75
CA ASN A 183 18.55 5.25 -0.96
C ASN A 183 18.15 5.69 0.45
N THR A 184 16.88 5.52 0.80
CA THR A 184 16.37 5.93 2.10
C THR A 184 15.52 4.84 2.72
N PHE A 185 15.81 4.50 3.98
CA PHE A 185 15.02 3.66 4.83
C PHE A 185 14.43 4.51 5.95
N HIS A 186 13.11 4.72 5.91
CA HIS A 186 12.37 5.38 6.98
C HIS A 186 11.96 4.31 8.00
N TRP A 187 12.56 4.36 9.20
CA TRP A 187 12.39 3.33 10.22
C TRP A 187 11.48 3.86 11.33
N HIS A 188 10.24 3.39 11.34
CA HIS A 188 9.23 3.75 12.34
C HIS A 188 9.42 2.91 13.59
N LEU A 189 10.17 3.47 14.55
CA LEU A 189 10.70 2.77 15.72
C LEU A 189 9.77 2.80 16.93
N VAL A 190 8.85 3.75 17.00
CA VAL A 190 8.01 3.96 18.18
C VAL A 190 6.61 4.38 17.79
N ASP A 191 5.61 3.87 18.52
CA ASP A 191 4.21 4.20 18.38
C ASP A 191 3.45 3.78 19.65
N ASP A 192 2.14 3.93 19.72
CA ASP A 192 1.30 3.56 20.87
C ASP A 192 1.50 2.12 21.33
N GLN A 193 1.76 1.18 20.38
CA GLN A 193 1.81 -0.25 20.65
C GLN A 193 3.21 -0.78 20.94
N GLY A 194 4.23 0.07 20.94
CA GLY A 194 5.56 -0.36 21.30
C GLY A 194 6.66 0.66 21.06
N TRP A 195 7.60 0.72 21.99
CA TRP A 195 8.85 1.46 21.88
C TRP A 195 10.01 0.52 21.53
N ARG A 196 10.71 0.73 20.41
CA ARG A 196 11.66 -0.27 19.88
C ARG A 196 13.13 0.17 19.93
N LEU A 197 13.46 1.36 20.44
CA LEU A 197 14.80 1.91 20.49
C LEU A 197 15.31 1.98 21.93
N GLU A 198 16.46 1.35 22.23
CA GLU A 198 17.11 1.51 23.54
C GLU A 198 17.58 2.95 23.75
N ILE A 199 17.10 3.58 24.83
CA ILE A 199 17.54 4.88 25.31
C ILE A 199 18.12 4.69 26.71
N LYS A 200 19.42 4.81 26.84
CA LYS A 200 20.13 4.47 28.12
C LYS A 200 19.73 5.37 29.26
N LYS A 201 19.46 6.65 28.98
CA LYS A 201 18.99 7.60 30.00
C LYS A 201 17.58 7.26 30.50
N TYR A 202 16.76 6.59 29.70
CA TYR A 202 15.37 6.26 30.02
C TYR A 202 15.08 4.76 29.82
N PRO A 203 15.63 3.86 30.65
CA PRO A 203 15.58 2.42 30.42
C PRO A 203 14.16 1.82 30.44
N LYS A 204 13.21 2.43 31.16
CA LYS A 204 11.82 1.96 31.18
C LYS A 204 11.15 2.05 29.79
N LEU A 205 11.65 2.84 28.86
CA LEU A 205 11.13 2.86 27.48
C LEU A 205 11.21 1.47 26.84
N THR A 206 12.27 0.69 27.12
CA THR A 206 12.43 -0.68 26.63
C THR A 206 12.07 -1.74 27.66
N GLU A 207 12.18 -1.46 28.96
CA GLU A 207 11.77 -2.39 30.02
C GLU A 207 10.24 -2.52 30.12
N VAL A 208 9.50 -1.44 29.86
CA VAL A 208 8.03 -1.34 29.95
C VAL A 208 7.40 -1.06 28.61
N GLY A 209 7.80 0.04 27.94
CA GLY A 209 7.19 0.51 26.69
C GLY A 209 7.36 -0.42 25.49
N ALA A 210 8.34 -1.34 25.52
CA ALA A 210 8.54 -2.31 24.45
C ALA A 210 7.62 -3.54 24.54
N TRP A 211 6.82 -3.69 25.61
CA TRP A 211 6.11 -4.91 25.92
C TRP A 211 4.61 -4.66 26.11
N ARG A 212 3.80 -5.55 25.57
CA ARG A 212 2.34 -5.57 25.71
C ARG A 212 1.82 -6.99 25.91
N VAL A 213 0.56 -7.11 26.33
CA VAL A 213 -0.07 -8.44 26.41
C VAL A 213 -0.21 -9.06 25.04
N ASP A 214 0.06 -10.35 24.94
CA ASP A 214 -0.09 -11.09 23.69
C ASP A 214 -1.58 -11.36 23.40
N ARG A 215 -1.99 -11.01 22.18
CA ARG A 215 -3.33 -11.26 21.61
C ARG A 215 -3.17 -11.79 20.17
N GLY A 216 -2.11 -12.54 19.89
CA GLY A 216 -1.77 -13.03 18.56
C GLY A 216 -2.81 -13.95 17.92
N ASP A 217 -3.72 -14.52 18.74
CA ASP A 217 -4.88 -15.31 18.31
C ASP A 217 -6.04 -14.48 17.77
N LYS A 218 -5.99 -13.15 17.92
CA LYS A 218 -7.03 -12.20 17.51
C LYS A 218 -6.57 -11.31 16.36
N THR A 219 -7.52 -10.88 15.54
CA THR A 219 -7.24 -9.81 14.58
C THR A 219 -6.94 -8.50 15.31
N TRP A 220 -6.24 -7.58 14.67
CA TRP A 220 -5.79 -6.32 15.29
C TRP A 220 -6.91 -5.55 16.02
N ARG A 221 -8.10 -5.51 15.44
CA ARG A 221 -9.25 -4.78 16.01
C ARG A 221 -10.01 -5.52 17.10
N GLU A 222 -9.81 -6.84 17.22
CA GLU A 222 -10.46 -7.69 18.23
C GLU A 222 -9.63 -7.85 19.49
N ARG A 223 -8.40 -7.30 19.52
CA ARG A 223 -7.47 -7.40 20.64
C ARG A 223 -7.95 -6.56 21.81
N GLU A 224 -8.38 -7.23 22.87
CA GLU A 224 -8.85 -6.58 24.10
C GLU A 224 -7.67 -5.93 24.86
N PRO A 225 -7.89 -4.78 25.52
CA PRO A 225 -6.90 -4.14 26.39
C PRO A 225 -6.36 -5.09 27.47
N GLN A 226 -5.20 -4.74 28.02
CA GLN A 226 -4.60 -5.44 29.16
C GLN A 226 -5.54 -5.39 30.36
N LYS A 227 -5.79 -6.55 30.99
CA LYS A 227 -6.55 -6.67 32.24
C LYS A 227 -5.64 -6.46 33.44
N PRO A 228 -6.18 -6.02 34.61
CA PRO A 228 -5.39 -5.92 35.82
C PRO A 228 -4.69 -7.26 36.16
N GLY A 229 -3.37 -7.21 36.39
CA GLY A 229 -2.55 -8.37 36.73
C GLY A 229 -2.05 -9.21 35.55
N GLU A 230 -2.46 -8.92 34.31
CA GLU A 230 -1.87 -9.58 33.13
C GLU A 230 -0.42 -9.12 32.90
N VAL A 231 0.46 -10.08 32.58
CA VAL A 231 1.87 -9.82 32.30
C VAL A 231 2.05 -9.59 30.81
N PRO A 232 2.68 -8.46 30.39
CA PRO A 232 3.07 -8.22 29.00
C PRO A 232 4.13 -9.21 28.54
N THR A 233 3.90 -9.93 27.44
CA THR A 233 4.78 -10.99 26.94
C THR A 233 5.15 -10.83 25.46
N TYR A 234 4.41 -10.03 24.71
CA TYR A 234 4.71 -9.74 23.32
C TYR A 234 5.48 -8.42 23.19
N GLY A 235 6.60 -8.45 22.48
CA GLY A 235 7.39 -7.25 22.23
C GLY A 235 8.80 -7.53 21.74
N GLY A 236 9.67 -6.57 21.95
CA GLY A 236 11.08 -6.58 21.58
C GLY A 236 11.58 -5.16 21.32
N PHE A 237 12.87 -5.00 21.29
CA PHE A 237 13.52 -3.72 20.98
C PHE A 237 14.91 -3.98 20.37
N TYR A 238 15.50 -2.94 19.81
CA TYR A 238 16.86 -2.96 19.31
C TYR A 238 17.77 -2.27 20.31
N THR A 239 18.85 -2.95 20.70
CA THR A 239 19.92 -2.33 21.48
C THR A 239 20.67 -1.29 20.65
N GLN A 240 21.31 -0.32 21.28
CA GLN A 240 22.11 0.67 20.57
C GLN A 240 23.19 0.04 19.70
N GLU A 241 23.79 -1.08 20.15
CA GLU A 241 24.79 -1.81 19.37
C GLU A 241 24.18 -2.48 18.11
N GLU A 242 22.95 -3.02 18.24
CA GLU A 242 22.23 -3.56 17.06
C GLU A 242 21.86 -2.46 16.07
N VAL A 243 21.44 -1.29 16.57
CA VAL A 243 21.17 -0.12 15.71
C VAL A 243 22.42 0.32 14.97
N LYS A 244 23.57 0.45 15.65
CA LYS A 244 24.85 0.81 15.02
C LYS A 244 25.26 -0.19 13.94
N ASP A 245 25.07 -1.49 14.18
CA ASP A 245 25.33 -2.55 13.20
C ASP A 245 24.41 -2.44 11.97
N ILE A 246 23.12 -2.15 12.19
CA ILE A 246 22.14 -1.94 11.10
C ILE A 246 22.49 -0.66 10.31
N VAL A 247 22.78 0.44 10.99
CA VAL A 247 23.17 1.71 10.34
C VAL A 247 24.42 1.53 9.48
N LYS A 248 25.44 0.84 10.00
CA LYS A 248 26.64 0.52 9.25
C LYS A 248 26.32 -0.37 8.03
N TYR A 249 25.48 -1.38 8.20
CA TYR A 249 25.05 -2.27 7.12
C TYR A 249 24.33 -1.53 5.99
N ALA A 250 23.48 -0.55 6.34
CA ALA A 250 22.81 0.33 5.39
C ALA A 250 23.81 1.27 4.68
N ALA A 251 24.73 1.86 5.42
CA ALA A 251 25.76 2.75 4.88
C ALA A 251 26.67 2.04 3.86
N ASP A 252 27.06 0.78 4.11
CA ASP A 252 27.82 -0.06 3.16
C ASP A 252 27.01 -0.33 1.85
N ARG A 253 25.69 0.03 1.80
CA ARG A 253 24.77 -0.05 0.64
C ARG A 253 24.27 1.31 0.15
N TYR A 254 24.85 2.39 0.67
CA TYR A 254 24.45 3.76 0.33
C TYR A 254 22.99 4.08 0.66
N ILE A 255 22.46 3.46 1.72
CA ILE A 255 21.12 3.70 2.24
C ILE A 255 21.24 4.50 3.54
N THR A 256 20.57 5.65 3.57
CA THR A 256 20.43 6.47 4.77
C THR A 256 19.22 5.98 5.56
N ILE A 257 19.38 5.73 6.86
CA ILE A 257 18.26 5.43 7.74
C ILE A 257 17.78 6.72 8.38
N ILE A 258 16.50 7.03 8.23
CA ILE A 258 15.81 8.12 8.92
C ILE A 258 14.99 7.48 10.05
N PRO A 259 15.37 7.70 11.31
CA PRO A 259 14.57 7.23 12.44
C PRO A 259 13.34 8.11 12.63
N GLU A 260 12.20 7.46 12.96
CA GLU A 260 11.00 8.15 13.41
C GLU A 260 10.79 7.94 14.89
N ILE A 261 10.64 9.05 15.62
CA ILE A 261 10.34 9.13 17.06
C ILE A 261 9.07 9.95 17.20
N GLU A 262 7.96 9.29 17.41
CA GLU A 262 6.63 9.89 17.43
C GLU A 262 6.45 10.91 18.56
N MET A 263 5.98 12.08 18.17
CA MET A 263 5.59 13.17 19.05
C MET A 263 4.78 14.23 18.28
N PRO A 264 3.80 14.89 18.89
CA PRO A 264 3.35 14.75 20.27
C PRO A 264 2.32 13.62 20.48
N GLY A 265 1.72 13.08 19.41
CA GLY A 265 0.81 11.92 19.40
C GLY A 265 1.55 10.59 19.33
N HIS A 266 0.80 9.49 19.16
CA HIS A 266 1.31 8.12 19.02
C HIS A 266 2.40 7.72 20.02
N CYS A 267 2.23 8.18 21.27
CA CYS A 267 3.26 8.16 22.31
C CYS A 267 2.88 7.29 23.52
N LEU A 268 1.80 6.49 23.44
CA LEU A 268 1.27 5.80 24.61
C LEU A 268 2.24 4.78 25.21
N ALA A 269 3.07 4.12 24.37
CA ALA A 269 4.13 3.25 24.88
C ALA A 269 5.14 4.01 25.75
N ALA A 270 5.54 5.22 25.34
CA ALA A 270 6.42 6.08 26.13
C ALA A 270 5.73 6.59 27.40
N LEU A 271 4.47 7.00 27.31
CA LEU A 271 3.67 7.47 28.46
C LEU A 271 3.33 6.33 29.43
N THR A 272 3.26 5.08 28.98
CA THR A 272 3.15 3.92 29.87
C THR A 272 4.41 3.77 30.73
N ALA A 273 5.58 4.02 30.14
CA ALA A 273 6.86 3.95 30.85
C ALA A 273 7.11 5.16 31.77
N TYR A 274 6.68 6.37 31.34
CA TYR A 274 6.92 7.65 32.00
C TYR A 274 5.65 8.52 31.96
N PRO A 275 4.63 8.19 32.77
CA PRO A 275 3.31 8.84 32.71
C PRO A 275 3.31 10.32 33.12
N GLU A 276 4.35 10.78 33.83
CA GLU A 276 4.54 12.18 34.26
C GLU A 276 4.67 13.18 33.10
N TYR A 277 4.95 12.70 31.88
CA TYR A 277 5.02 13.54 30.67
C TYR A 277 3.69 13.67 29.93
N SER A 278 2.64 12.99 30.40
CA SER A 278 1.27 13.14 29.90
C SER A 278 0.54 14.32 30.55
N CYS A 279 -0.63 14.66 30.02
CA CYS A 279 -1.50 15.64 30.63
C CYS A 279 -2.23 15.13 31.88
N THR A 280 -2.43 13.82 32.02
CA THR A 280 -3.24 13.19 33.07
C THR A 280 -2.42 12.48 34.15
N GLY A 281 -1.16 12.11 33.86
CA GLY A 281 -0.28 11.39 34.80
C GLY A 281 -0.54 9.88 34.89
N GLY A 282 -1.39 9.32 34.00
CA GLY A 282 -1.69 7.87 33.94
C GLY A 282 -2.55 7.36 35.10
N PRO A 283 -2.50 6.05 35.42
CA PRO A 283 -1.66 5.02 34.77
C PRO A 283 -2.12 4.63 33.37
N PHE A 284 -1.17 4.15 32.55
CA PHE A 284 -1.42 3.66 31.20
C PHE A 284 -0.95 2.21 31.01
N THR A 285 -1.38 1.58 29.91
CA THR A 285 -0.88 0.28 29.44
C THR A 285 -0.60 0.35 27.97
N VAL A 286 0.42 -0.38 27.49
CA VAL A 286 0.71 -0.49 26.06
C VAL A 286 -0.42 -1.28 25.37
N PRO A 287 -1.17 -0.69 24.42
CA PRO A 287 -2.31 -1.36 23.81
C PRO A 287 -1.87 -2.52 22.92
N PRO A 288 -2.56 -3.67 23.00
CA PRO A 288 -2.21 -4.85 22.20
C PRO A 288 -2.64 -4.77 20.73
N GLY A 289 -3.55 -3.87 20.43
CA GLY A 289 -4.16 -3.68 19.11
C GLY A 289 -4.58 -2.24 18.88
N THR A 290 -5.76 -2.05 18.30
CA THR A 290 -6.29 -0.71 17.98
C THR A 290 -6.40 0.15 19.25
N TYR A 291 -5.84 1.36 19.14
CA TYR A 291 -6.02 2.43 20.09
C TYR A 291 -6.54 3.64 19.30
N TRP A 292 -7.86 3.77 19.25
CA TRP A 292 -8.52 4.81 18.47
C TRP A 292 -9.79 5.32 19.17
N PRO A 293 -10.01 6.64 19.27
CA PRO A 293 -9.05 7.70 18.89
C PRO A 293 -7.83 7.73 19.82
N PRO A 294 -6.63 8.15 19.34
CA PRO A 294 -5.42 8.24 20.16
C PRO A 294 -5.49 9.47 21.05
N LEU A 295 -6.18 9.34 22.20
CA LEU A 295 -6.51 10.46 23.07
C LEU A 295 -5.29 11.06 23.79
N GLU A 296 -4.28 10.23 24.09
CA GLU A 296 -3.12 10.67 24.87
C GLU A 296 -2.06 11.30 23.96
N ALA A 297 -1.49 12.37 24.43
CA ALA A 297 -0.38 13.07 23.79
C ALA A 297 0.60 13.58 24.86
N PHE A 298 1.84 13.81 24.47
CA PHE A 298 2.80 14.50 25.35
C PHE A 298 2.27 15.88 25.78
N CYS A 299 2.46 16.21 27.06
CA CYS A 299 1.97 17.48 27.63
C CYS A 299 2.77 18.67 27.10
N ALA A 300 2.20 19.43 26.16
CA ALA A 300 2.83 20.62 25.57
C ALA A 300 3.03 21.78 26.56
N GLY A 301 2.31 21.76 27.68
CA GLY A 301 2.45 22.75 28.76
C GLY A 301 3.58 22.46 29.77
N ASN A 302 4.17 21.25 29.71
CA ASN A 302 5.20 20.83 30.69
C ASN A 302 6.60 20.93 30.06
N ASP A 303 7.45 21.82 30.56
CA ASP A 303 8.83 21.98 30.05
C ASP A 303 9.69 20.72 30.22
N LYS A 304 9.45 19.91 31.25
CA LYS A 304 10.15 18.64 31.45
C LYS A 304 9.84 17.62 30.35
N THR A 305 8.69 17.72 29.69
CA THR A 305 8.37 16.90 28.51
C THR A 305 9.35 17.19 27.38
N PHE A 306 9.68 18.44 27.15
CA PHE A 306 10.65 18.80 26.11
C PHE A 306 12.07 18.37 26.48
N GLU A 307 12.47 18.51 27.75
CA GLU A 307 13.77 18.00 28.23
C GLU A 307 13.89 16.49 28.01
N PHE A 308 12.84 15.74 28.34
CA PHE A 308 12.75 14.29 28.09
C PHE A 308 12.90 13.94 26.59
N LEU A 309 12.20 14.65 25.72
CA LEU A 309 12.25 14.43 24.28
C LEU A 309 13.57 14.85 23.65
N GLU A 310 14.15 15.97 24.12
CA GLU A 310 15.47 16.46 23.70
C GLU A 310 16.59 15.48 24.09
N ASP A 311 16.50 14.84 25.25
CA ASP A 311 17.42 13.78 25.68
C ASP A 311 17.29 12.53 24.77
N ILE A 312 16.07 12.07 24.49
CA ILE A 312 15.82 10.95 23.57
C ILE A 312 16.37 11.25 22.18
N LEU A 313 16.07 12.44 21.66
CA LEU A 313 16.57 12.87 20.34
C LEU A 313 18.09 12.98 20.32
N THR A 314 18.72 13.36 21.44
CA THR A 314 20.19 13.40 21.53
C THR A 314 20.80 12.01 21.36
N GLU A 315 20.35 11.01 22.11
CA GLU A 315 20.84 9.63 21.95
C GLU A 315 20.51 9.07 20.56
N THR A 316 19.30 9.40 20.02
CA THR A 316 18.91 9.00 18.66
C THR A 316 19.87 9.58 17.61
N MET A 317 20.24 10.84 17.71
CA MET A 317 21.17 11.49 16.78
C MET A 317 22.60 10.96 16.85
N GLU A 318 23.02 10.40 18.00
CA GLU A 318 24.31 9.72 18.14
C GLU A 318 24.34 8.38 17.41
N LEU A 319 23.18 7.71 17.31
CA LEU A 319 23.04 6.42 16.63
C LEU A 319 22.84 6.57 15.12
N PHE A 320 22.12 7.60 14.68
CA PHE A 320 21.74 7.81 13.29
C PHE A 320 22.44 9.04 12.69
N PRO A 321 23.36 8.83 11.71
CA PRO A 321 24.09 9.94 11.08
C PRO A 321 23.24 10.72 10.07
N SER A 322 21.99 10.37 9.89
CA SER A 322 21.06 11.05 8.97
C SER A 322 20.97 12.54 9.25
N LYS A 323 20.96 13.35 8.20
CA LYS A 323 20.63 14.77 8.29
C LYS A 323 19.20 15.00 8.82
N TYR A 324 18.31 14.05 8.60
CA TYR A 324 16.89 14.13 8.93
C TYR A 324 16.55 13.28 10.15
N ILE A 325 15.68 13.81 11.00
CA ILE A 325 14.96 13.09 12.05
C ILE A 325 13.46 13.27 11.78
N HIS A 326 12.72 12.18 11.72
CA HIS A 326 11.27 12.22 11.59
C HIS A 326 10.65 12.21 12.97
N ILE A 327 9.68 13.10 13.22
CA ILE A 327 9.04 13.24 14.53
C ILE A 327 7.56 12.83 14.54
N GLY A 328 7.06 12.27 13.45
CA GLY A 328 5.63 11.98 13.28
C GLY A 328 4.81 13.26 13.15
N GLY A 329 4.04 13.59 14.17
CA GLY A 329 3.22 14.81 14.22
C GLY A 329 1.79 14.62 13.75
N ASP A 330 1.43 13.39 13.35
CA ASP A 330 0.13 12.99 12.81
C ASP A 330 -0.90 12.70 13.92
N GLU A 331 -2.15 12.77 13.53
CA GLU A 331 -3.35 12.29 14.24
C GLU A 331 -3.50 12.74 15.70
N VAL A 332 -2.89 13.87 16.09
CA VAL A 332 -2.91 14.38 17.46
C VAL A 332 -4.32 14.82 17.86
N VAL A 333 -4.95 14.07 18.77
CA VAL A 333 -6.26 14.42 19.33
C VAL A 333 -6.09 15.48 20.40
N LYS A 334 -6.72 16.65 20.23
CA LYS A 334 -6.53 17.85 21.06
C LYS A 334 -7.28 17.82 22.41
N THR A 335 -8.08 16.79 22.69
CA THR A 335 -8.95 16.72 23.88
C THR A 335 -8.17 16.92 25.18
N ARG A 336 -7.04 16.19 25.33
CA ARG A 336 -6.23 16.32 26.58
C ARG A 336 -5.62 17.70 26.75
N TRP A 337 -5.20 18.34 25.67
CA TRP A 337 -4.63 19.69 25.74
C TRP A 337 -5.69 20.74 26.10
N LYS A 338 -6.94 20.59 25.63
CA LYS A 338 -8.08 21.46 26.00
C LYS A 338 -8.39 21.40 27.48
N GLU A 339 -8.28 20.23 28.08
CA GLU A 339 -8.59 19.97 29.49
C GLU A 339 -7.40 20.22 30.42
N CYS A 340 -6.17 20.26 29.92
CA CYS A 340 -4.95 20.34 30.72
C CYS A 340 -4.63 21.79 31.15
N PRO A 341 -4.63 22.12 32.46
CA PRO A 341 -4.30 23.48 32.93
C PRO A 341 -2.93 23.98 32.46
N LYS A 342 -1.91 23.10 32.43
CA LYS A 342 -0.55 23.46 31.98
C LYS A 342 -0.53 23.81 30.47
N CYS A 343 -1.26 23.08 29.65
CA CYS A 343 -1.36 23.36 28.22
C CYS A 343 -2.10 24.67 27.97
N GLN A 344 -3.18 24.94 28.71
CA GLN A 344 -3.96 26.17 28.61
C GLN A 344 -3.14 27.38 29.13
N GLU A 345 -2.34 27.22 30.19
CA GLU A 345 -1.41 28.24 30.67
C GLU A 345 -0.32 28.54 29.63
N ARG A 346 0.26 27.50 28.98
CA ARG A 346 1.20 27.63 27.86
C ARG A 346 0.59 28.43 26.73
N MET A 347 -0.63 28.11 26.30
CA MET A 347 -1.31 28.84 25.24
C MET A 347 -1.47 30.31 25.56
N LYS A 348 -1.85 30.66 26.80
CA LYS A 348 -1.96 32.05 27.24
C LYS A 348 -0.59 32.76 27.24
N LYS A 349 0.46 32.09 27.75
CA LYS A 349 1.81 32.64 27.85
C LYS A 349 2.42 32.94 26.48
N GLU A 350 2.21 32.01 25.53
CA GLU A 350 2.76 32.12 24.17
C GLU A 350 1.79 32.83 23.19
N ASN A 351 0.63 33.30 23.67
CA ASN A 351 -0.40 33.98 22.91
C ASN A 351 -0.93 33.14 21.71
N LEU A 352 -1.15 31.83 21.95
CA LEU A 352 -1.66 30.88 20.95
C LEU A 352 -3.19 30.89 20.96
N LYS A 353 -3.82 30.83 19.77
CA LYS A 353 -5.28 30.96 19.60
C LYS A 353 -6.03 29.68 19.89
N ASP A 354 -5.45 28.54 19.51
CA ASP A 354 -6.05 27.22 19.63
C ASP A 354 -5.01 26.12 19.79
N GLU A 355 -5.45 24.89 19.94
CA GLU A 355 -4.58 23.73 20.12
C GLU A 355 -3.83 23.31 18.84
N ASN A 356 -4.20 23.81 17.65
CA ASN A 356 -3.39 23.62 16.44
C ASN A 356 -2.15 24.52 16.50
N GLU A 357 -2.31 25.77 16.96
CA GLU A 357 -1.15 26.63 17.22
C GLU A 357 -0.30 26.09 18.37
N LEU A 358 -0.88 25.39 19.36
CA LEU A 358 -0.11 24.69 20.40
C LEU A 358 0.70 23.53 19.82
N GLN A 359 0.17 22.78 18.85
CA GLN A 359 0.93 21.75 18.14
C GLN A 359 2.06 22.37 17.31
N SER A 360 1.77 23.46 16.60
CA SER A 360 2.79 24.22 15.88
C SER A 360 3.91 24.73 16.82
N TYR A 361 3.56 25.24 18.00
CA TYR A 361 4.52 25.63 19.04
C TYR A 361 5.41 24.43 19.46
N PHE A 362 4.78 23.27 19.70
CA PHE A 362 5.50 22.05 20.07
C PHE A 362 6.51 21.65 18.98
N VAL A 363 6.05 21.56 17.73
CA VAL A 363 6.89 21.19 16.57
C VAL A 363 8.03 22.19 16.38
N LYS A 364 7.76 23.50 16.45
CA LYS A 364 8.79 24.55 16.32
C LYS A 364 9.85 24.49 17.43
N ARG A 365 9.46 24.12 18.64
CA ARG A 365 10.42 23.98 19.76
C ARG A 365 11.35 22.78 19.52
N ILE A 366 10.81 21.64 19.07
CA ILE A 366 11.59 20.46 18.72
C ILE A 366 12.47 20.73 17.48
N GLU A 367 11.94 21.39 16.44
CA GLU A 367 12.73 21.79 15.28
C GLU A 367 13.93 22.67 15.67
N LYS A 368 13.69 23.70 16.49
CA LYS A 368 14.76 24.58 16.98
C LYS A 368 15.88 23.79 17.68
N PHE A 369 15.52 22.78 18.46
CA PHE A 369 16.48 21.88 19.09
C PHE A 369 17.26 21.09 18.04
N LEU A 370 16.57 20.41 17.08
CA LEU A 370 17.20 19.63 16.02
C LEU A 370 18.13 20.49 15.15
N VAL A 371 17.71 21.69 14.76
CA VAL A 371 18.52 22.63 13.99
C VAL A 371 19.77 23.05 14.76
N SER A 372 19.67 23.28 16.09
CA SER A 372 20.82 23.56 16.93
C SER A 372 21.88 22.46 16.97
N LYS A 373 21.46 21.22 16.64
CA LYS A 373 22.32 20.04 16.51
C LYS A 373 22.70 19.74 15.04
N GLY A 374 22.39 20.62 14.10
CA GLY A 374 22.69 20.48 12.67
C GLY A 374 21.81 19.44 11.96
N ARG A 375 20.63 19.14 12.48
CA ARG A 375 19.66 18.22 11.91
C ARG A 375 18.45 18.96 11.33
N LYS A 376 17.72 18.33 10.40
CA LYS A 376 16.45 18.81 9.86
C LYS A 376 15.30 17.94 10.35
N LEU A 377 14.18 18.57 10.65
CA LEU A 377 12.94 17.89 11.01
C LEU A 377 12.20 17.42 9.77
N ILE A 378 11.65 16.21 9.81
CA ILE A 378 10.58 15.75 8.94
C ILE A 378 9.35 15.47 9.81
N GLY A 379 8.15 15.79 9.33
CA GLY A 379 6.90 15.36 9.96
C GLY A 379 5.83 15.08 8.90
N TRP A 380 4.81 14.35 9.30
CA TRP A 380 3.63 14.12 8.47
C TRP A 380 2.91 15.44 8.21
N ASP A 381 2.06 15.51 7.20
CA ASP A 381 1.52 16.79 6.71
C ASP A 381 0.58 17.53 7.70
N GLU A 382 0.23 16.93 8.86
CA GLU A 382 -0.42 17.63 9.97
C GLU A 382 0.44 18.73 10.62
N ILE A 383 1.78 18.70 10.44
CA ILE A 383 2.64 19.78 10.92
C ILE A 383 2.41 21.13 10.22
N LEU A 384 1.63 21.14 9.11
CA LEU A 384 1.14 22.36 8.48
C LEU A 384 0.09 23.08 9.33
N GLU A 385 -0.65 22.34 10.17
CA GLU A 385 -1.74 22.88 10.97
C GLU A 385 -1.20 23.84 12.06
N GLY A 386 -1.79 25.01 12.17
CA GLY A 386 -1.36 26.05 13.13
C GLY A 386 -0.05 26.78 12.74
N GLY A 387 0.54 26.46 11.58
CA GLY A 387 1.72 27.12 11.01
C GLY A 387 2.99 26.29 11.06
N LEU A 388 3.54 26.04 9.87
CA LEU A 388 4.73 25.20 9.66
C LEU A 388 5.98 25.78 10.35
N ALA A 389 6.84 24.90 10.84
CA ALA A 389 8.15 25.26 11.36
C ALA A 389 9.11 25.64 10.20
N PRO A 390 10.01 26.64 10.37
CA PRO A 390 10.69 27.30 9.25
C PRO A 390 11.54 26.41 8.34
N GLU A 391 12.20 25.37 8.91
CA GLU A 391 13.11 24.49 8.17
C GLU A 391 12.54 23.07 7.98
N ALA A 392 11.29 22.83 8.39
CA ALA A 392 10.69 21.52 8.35
C ALA A 392 10.49 21.02 6.93
N THR A 393 10.73 19.74 6.75
CA THR A 393 10.37 18.98 5.54
C THR A 393 9.04 18.29 5.78
N VAL A 394 8.10 18.40 4.84
CA VAL A 394 6.76 17.85 4.97
C VAL A 394 6.67 16.50 4.25
N MET A 395 6.19 15.46 4.96
CA MET A 395 5.85 14.17 4.37
C MET A 395 4.33 14.11 4.15
N SER A 396 3.90 14.24 2.87
CA SER A 396 2.50 14.39 2.50
C SER A 396 1.84 13.03 2.26
N TRP A 397 0.92 12.62 3.16
CA TRP A 397 0.25 11.31 3.13
C TRP A 397 -1.26 11.38 2.91
N ARG A 398 -1.95 12.40 3.41
CA ARG A 398 -3.41 12.60 3.30
C ARG A 398 -3.86 12.99 1.87
N GLY A 399 -3.04 12.74 0.88
CA GLY A 399 -3.18 13.10 -0.51
C GLY A 399 -2.01 13.95 -1.00
N THR A 400 -2.22 14.77 -2.03
CA THR A 400 -1.18 15.64 -2.59
C THR A 400 -1.27 17.09 -2.11
N ILE A 401 -2.37 17.48 -1.49
CA ILE A 401 -2.69 18.88 -1.15
C ILE A 401 -1.66 19.44 -0.15
N GLY A 402 -1.35 18.72 0.92
CA GLY A 402 -0.34 19.15 1.90
C GLY A 402 1.05 19.35 1.27
N GLY A 403 1.43 18.44 0.37
CA GLY A 403 2.69 18.58 -0.38
C GLY A 403 2.71 19.78 -1.32
N ILE A 404 1.60 20.07 -2.00
CA ILE A 404 1.46 21.26 -2.87
C ILE A 404 1.57 22.53 -2.04
N GLU A 405 0.90 22.60 -0.89
CA GLU A 405 0.93 23.74 0.02
C GLU A 405 2.35 23.99 0.56
N ALA A 406 3.03 22.94 1.02
CA ALA A 406 4.40 23.02 1.52
C ALA A 406 5.38 23.46 0.42
N ALA A 407 5.33 22.89 -0.78
CA ALA A 407 6.20 23.24 -1.89
C ALA A 407 6.02 24.70 -2.33
N LYS A 408 4.76 25.18 -2.41
CA LYS A 408 4.44 26.59 -2.71
C LYS A 408 4.93 27.55 -1.63
N SER A 409 5.08 27.07 -0.40
CA SER A 409 5.63 27.84 0.72
C SER A 409 7.15 27.77 0.81
N GLY A 410 7.82 27.07 -0.13
CA GLY A 410 9.29 26.95 -0.19
C GLY A 410 9.87 25.86 0.71
N HIS A 411 9.06 24.92 1.17
CA HIS A 411 9.49 23.78 2.00
C HIS A 411 9.73 22.53 1.18
N ASP A 412 10.76 21.77 1.54
CA ASP A 412 11.02 20.47 0.96
C ASP A 412 9.89 19.46 1.29
N VAL A 413 9.57 18.59 0.33
CA VAL A 413 8.43 17.66 0.40
C VAL A 413 8.85 16.26 0.00
N ILE A 414 8.35 15.27 0.74
CA ILE A 414 8.40 13.86 0.39
C ILE A 414 6.96 13.39 0.16
N MET A 415 6.67 12.85 -1.04
CA MET A 415 5.32 12.45 -1.42
C MET A 415 5.04 11.00 -1.03
N THR A 416 4.03 10.81 -0.18
CA THR A 416 3.59 9.49 0.29
C THR A 416 2.07 9.32 0.30
N PRO A 417 1.31 9.84 -0.71
CA PRO A 417 -0.15 9.82 -0.66
C PRO A 417 -0.70 8.41 -0.54
N THR A 418 -1.67 8.21 0.36
CA THR A 418 -2.31 6.91 0.64
C THR A 418 -2.76 6.19 -0.62
N SER A 419 -3.24 6.94 -1.62
CA SER A 419 -3.76 6.40 -2.88
C SER A 419 -2.72 5.74 -3.78
N TYR A 420 -1.40 5.93 -3.52
CA TYR A 420 -0.31 5.41 -4.35
C TYR A 420 0.83 4.77 -3.57
N CYS A 421 0.96 5.07 -2.27
CA CYS A 421 2.16 4.77 -1.50
C CYS A 421 1.95 3.84 -0.31
N TYR A 422 0.71 3.50 0.09
CA TYR A 422 0.44 2.69 1.27
C TYR A 422 0.43 1.21 0.93
N PHE A 423 1.55 0.54 1.18
CA PHE A 423 1.75 -0.87 0.84
C PHE A 423 1.17 -1.83 1.89
N ASP A 424 0.58 -1.33 2.94
CA ASP A 424 -0.29 -2.03 3.88
C ASP A 424 -1.72 -2.23 3.36
N TYR A 425 -2.08 -1.61 2.20
CA TYR A 425 -3.36 -1.81 1.53
C TYR A 425 -3.37 -3.10 0.70
N TYR A 426 -4.57 -3.66 0.49
CA TYR A 426 -4.78 -4.80 -0.39
C TYR A 426 -4.27 -4.53 -1.81
N GLN A 427 -3.57 -5.49 -2.40
CA GLN A 427 -3.08 -5.36 -3.77
C GLN A 427 -3.88 -6.18 -4.80
N GLY A 428 -4.77 -7.06 -4.35
CA GLY A 428 -5.65 -7.88 -5.18
C GLY A 428 -7.07 -7.97 -4.63
N ASN A 429 -7.78 -9.03 -5.01
CA ASN A 429 -9.11 -9.31 -4.47
C ASN A 429 -9.03 -9.60 -2.97
N LEU A 430 -9.76 -8.85 -2.16
CA LEU A 430 -9.75 -8.92 -0.70
C LEU A 430 -10.04 -10.34 -0.17
N GLU A 431 -10.86 -11.12 -0.87
CA GLU A 431 -11.19 -12.51 -0.48
C GLU A 431 -10.01 -13.47 -0.69
N LEU A 432 -9.03 -13.09 -1.52
CA LEU A 432 -7.87 -13.90 -1.89
C LEU A 432 -6.57 -13.43 -1.23
N GLU A 433 -6.59 -12.25 -0.61
CA GLU A 433 -5.43 -11.63 0.03
C GLU A 433 -5.32 -11.98 1.51
N PRO A 434 -4.11 -11.95 2.11
CA PRO A 434 -3.97 -11.86 3.55
C PRO A 434 -4.72 -10.64 4.09
N ILE A 435 -5.20 -10.71 5.33
CA ILE A 435 -5.87 -9.56 5.97
C ILE A 435 -4.94 -8.35 5.96
N ALA A 436 -5.49 -7.21 5.54
CA ALA A 436 -4.82 -5.91 5.53
C ALA A 436 -5.70 -4.87 6.23
N ILE A 437 -5.16 -3.68 6.49
CA ILE A 437 -5.90 -2.61 7.20
C ILE A 437 -7.16 -2.16 6.45
N GLY A 438 -7.15 -2.28 5.13
CA GLY A 438 -8.19 -1.83 4.20
C GLY A 438 -7.56 -1.24 2.94
N GLY A 439 -8.30 -0.38 2.24
CA GLY A 439 -7.82 0.24 1.01
C GLY A 439 -7.56 -0.75 -0.13
N TYR A 440 -7.27 -0.22 -1.32
CA TYR A 440 -6.93 -1.03 -2.49
C TYR A 440 -5.86 -0.32 -3.31
N LEU A 441 -4.68 -0.90 -3.38
CA LEU A 441 -3.52 -0.36 -4.09
C LEU A 441 -2.84 -1.45 -4.91
N PRO A 442 -3.35 -1.75 -6.13
CA PRO A 442 -2.74 -2.70 -7.03
C PRO A 442 -1.41 -2.18 -7.60
N LEU A 443 -0.61 -3.10 -8.11
CA LEU A 443 0.71 -2.83 -8.67
C LEU A 443 0.69 -1.73 -9.75
N THR A 444 -0.27 -1.83 -10.68
CA THR A 444 -0.41 -0.88 -11.79
C THR A 444 -0.71 0.54 -11.31
N LYS A 445 -1.43 0.69 -10.20
CA LYS A 445 -1.73 2.00 -9.62
C LYS A 445 -0.49 2.63 -8.98
N VAL A 446 0.36 1.84 -8.31
CA VAL A 446 1.68 2.33 -7.84
C VAL A 446 2.53 2.81 -9.01
N TYR A 447 2.57 2.05 -10.11
CA TYR A 447 3.34 2.44 -11.30
C TYR A 447 2.85 3.72 -11.97
N GLN A 448 1.55 4.01 -11.89
CA GLN A 448 0.94 5.24 -12.45
C GLN A 448 1.27 6.50 -11.64
N PHE A 449 1.79 6.35 -10.44
CA PHE A 449 2.08 7.49 -9.58
C PHE A 449 3.05 8.48 -10.24
N GLU A 450 2.75 9.77 -10.09
CA GLU A 450 3.61 10.89 -10.44
C GLU A 450 3.86 11.73 -9.19
N PRO A 451 5.08 11.72 -8.64
CA PRO A 451 5.38 12.46 -7.41
C PRO A 451 5.28 13.98 -7.53
N ILE A 452 5.46 14.54 -8.74
CA ILE A 452 5.35 15.98 -8.95
C ILE A 452 3.93 16.31 -9.42
N PRO A 453 3.09 16.97 -8.58
CA PRO A 453 1.76 17.44 -8.97
C PRO A 453 1.83 18.44 -10.12
N GLU A 454 0.84 18.40 -11.03
CA GLU A 454 0.75 19.29 -12.19
C GLU A 454 0.45 20.75 -11.80
N GLU A 455 -0.04 20.98 -10.58
CA GLU A 455 -0.36 22.28 -10.01
C GLU A 455 0.88 23.10 -9.59
N LEU A 456 2.06 22.48 -9.58
CA LEU A 456 3.32 23.14 -9.22
C LEU A 456 4.03 23.72 -10.45
N SER A 457 4.52 24.94 -10.32
CA SER A 457 5.48 25.52 -11.27
C SER A 457 6.81 24.77 -11.25
N ASN A 458 7.66 24.99 -12.25
CA ASN A 458 9.00 24.36 -12.31
C ASN A 458 9.88 24.72 -11.11
N GLU A 459 9.73 25.91 -10.52
CA GLU A 459 10.49 26.31 -9.34
C GLU A 459 9.95 25.60 -8.08
N GLU A 460 8.64 25.58 -7.88
CA GLU A 460 8.00 24.90 -6.75
C GLU A 460 8.24 23.39 -6.81
N ALA A 461 8.25 22.79 -8.00
CA ALA A 461 8.52 21.37 -8.21
C ALA A 461 9.94 20.94 -7.75
N LYS A 462 10.89 21.84 -7.64
CA LYS A 462 12.24 21.56 -7.11
C LYS A 462 12.23 21.16 -5.63
N HIS A 463 11.19 21.57 -4.89
CA HIS A 463 10.99 21.19 -3.51
C HIS A 463 10.50 19.74 -3.34
N ILE A 464 10.01 19.08 -4.40
CA ILE A 464 9.62 17.67 -4.33
C ILE A 464 10.90 16.81 -4.39
N LEU A 465 11.36 16.37 -3.22
CA LEU A 465 12.58 15.57 -3.09
C LEU A 465 12.42 14.17 -3.70
N GLY A 466 11.20 13.64 -3.71
CA GLY A 466 10.87 12.32 -4.21
C GLY A 466 9.66 11.71 -3.52
N ALA A 467 9.66 10.36 -3.45
CA ALA A 467 8.54 9.63 -2.86
C ALA A 467 8.99 8.40 -2.08
N GLN A 468 8.05 7.87 -1.29
CA GLN A 468 8.27 6.72 -0.41
C GLN A 468 7.05 5.80 -0.42
N GLY A 469 7.29 4.48 -0.38
CA GLY A 469 6.26 3.49 -0.07
C GLY A 469 6.20 3.20 1.42
N ASN A 470 5.00 3.21 2.00
CA ASN A 470 4.78 3.03 3.44
C ASN A 470 4.28 1.61 3.74
N VAL A 471 4.82 0.99 4.79
CA VAL A 471 4.46 -0.35 5.26
C VAL A 471 4.11 -0.26 6.74
N TRP A 472 2.85 0.09 7.04
CA TRP A 472 2.28 0.09 8.37
C TRP A 472 1.98 -1.35 8.80
N ALA A 473 2.26 -1.70 10.04
CA ALA A 473 2.34 -3.09 10.45
C ALA A 473 1.18 -3.58 11.33
N GLU A 474 0.09 -2.85 11.50
CA GLU A 474 -1.06 -3.26 12.31
C GLU A 474 -1.58 -4.65 11.91
N PHE A 475 -1.63 -4.91 10.62
CA PHE A 475 -2.09 -6.17 10.05
C PHE A 475 -0.96 -7.01 9.43
N ILE A 476 0.30 -6.66 9.68
CA ILE A 476 1.47 -7.35 9.14
C ILE A 476 2.29 -7.98 10.28
N PRO A 477 1.83 -9.12 10.84
CA PRO A 477 2.42 -9.69 12.05
C PRO A 477 3.74 -10.44 11.82
N THR A 478 4.12 -10.74 10.57
CA THR A 478 5.28 -11.55 10.25
C THR A 478 6.13 -10.95 9.13
N THR A 479 7.42 -11.31 9.13
CA THR A 479 8.36 -10.90 8.10
C THR A 479 7.99 -11.40 6.70
N THR A 480 7.42 -12.60 6.60
CA THR A 480 6.93 -13.15 5.33
C THR A 480 5.69 -12.41 4.82
N HIS A 481 4.84 -11.90 5.73
CA HIS A 481 3.71 -11.05 5.35
C HIS A 481 4.22 -9.67 4.87
N ALA A 482 5.24 -9.10 5.52
CA ALA A 482 5.86 -7.86 5.08
C ALA A 482 6.44 -7.99 3.65
N GLU A 483 7.14 -9.10 3.35
CA GLU A 483 7.60 -9.39 1.98
C GLU A 483 6.44 -9.42 0.98
N TYR A 484 5.33 -10.11 1.32
CA TYR A 484 4.14 -10.17 0.48
C TYR A 484 3.57 -8.79 0.17
N MET A 485 3.49 -7.92 1.18
CA MET A 485 2.92 -6.58 1.04
C MET A 485 3.84 -5.64 0.25
N VAL A 486 5.16 -5.78 0.40
CA VAL A 486 6.16 -4.96 -0.30
C VAL A 486 6.28 -5.35 -1.78
N PHE A 487 6.32 -6.65 -2.07
CA PHE A 487 6.56 -7.14 -3.42
C PHE A 487 5.27 -7.56 -4.14
N PRO A 488 5.15 -7.23 -5.45
CA PRO A 488 6.14 -6.60 -6.32
C PRO A 488 6.07 -5.06 -6.36
N ARG A 489 5.27 -4.40 -5.50
CA ARG A 489 5.00 -2.95 -5.57
C ARG A 489 6.26 -2.09 -5.41
N ILE A 490 7.27 -2.55 -4.64
CA ILE A 490 8.56 -1.85 -4.54
C ILE A 490 9.25 -1.70 -5.90
N ALA A 491 9.11 -2.68 -6.80
CA ALA A 491 9.67 -2.60 -8.16
C ALA A 491 9.01 -1.46 -8.97
N ALA A 492 7.70 -1.28 -8.82
CA ALA A 492 6.97 -0.18 -9.46
C ALA A 492 7.37 1.18 -8.86
N MET A 493 7.43 1.29 -7.54
CA MET A 493 7.87 2.51 -6.85
C MET A 493 9.30 2.88 -7.23
N ALA A 494 10.21 1.90 -7.30
CA ALA A 494 11.59 2.14 -7.71
C ALA A 494 11.67 2.75 -9.11
N GLU A 495 10.87 2.27 -10.07
CA GLU A 495 10.85 2.85 -11.42
C GLU A 495 10.20 4.24 -11.44
N VAL A 496 9.20 4.49 -10.61
CA VAL A 496 8.58 5.83 -10.43
C VAL A 496 9.62 6.85 -9.97
N VAL A 497 10.46 6.51 -9.01
CA VAL A 497 11.40 7.48 -8.41
C VAL A 497 12.77 7.50 -9.09
N TRP A 498 13.11 6.50 -9.90
CA TRP A 498 14.39 6.40 -10.60
C TRP A 498 14.30 6.87 -12.04
N THR A 499 13.34 6.35 -12.81
CA THR A 499 13.26 6.50 -14.26
C THR A 499 12.56 7.82 -14.65
N ASN A 500 13.04 8.49 -15.69
CA ASN A 500 12.38 9.69 -16.20
C ASN A 500 10.94 9.42 -16.64
N LYS A 501 10.02 10.35 -16.34
CA LYS A 501 8.57 10.23 -16.57
C LYS A 501 8.22 9.76 -18.00
N ASN A 502 8.88 10.31 -19.00
CA ASN A 502 8.64 10.04 -20.44
C ASN A 502 9.12 8.66 -20.92
N LEU A 503 9.91 7.96 -20.11
CA LEU A 503 10.39 6.61 -20.43
C LEU A 503 9.56 5.52 -19.77
N LYS A 504 8.61 5.90 -18.89
CA LYS A 504 7.70 4.96 -18.23
C LYS A 504 6.70 4.39 -19.23
N ASP A 505 6.62 3.08 -19.28
CA ASP A 505 5.68 2.31 -20.11
C ASP A 505 5.21 1.11 -19.29
N LEU A 506 3.94 1.10 -18.92
CA LEU A 506 3.37 0.05 -18.07
C LEU A 506 3.48 -1.33 -18.72
N LYS A 507 3.26 -1.45 -20.03
CA LYS A 507 3.34 -2.73 -20.73
C LYS A 507 4.77 -3.27 -20.75
N ASP A 508 5.75 -2.41 -21.03
CA ASP A 508 7.16 -2.75 -20.96
C ASP A 508 7.58 -3.15 -19.53
N PHE A 509 7.16 -2.36 -18.51
CA PHE A 509 7.39 -2.67 -17.11
C PHE A 509 6.84 -4.04 -16.72
N MET A 510 5.57 -4.33 -17.04
CA MET A 510 4.94 -5.61 -16.74
C MET A 510 5.63 -6.79 -17.45
N SER A 511 6.13 -6.59 -18.67
CA SER A 511 6.94 -7.58 -19.38
C SER A 511 8.26 -7.88 -18.65
N ARG A 512 8.98 -6.84 -18.25
CA ARG A 512 10.24 -6.99 -17.49
C ARG A 512 9.99 -7.62 -16.11
N LEU A 513 8.93 -7.22 -15.42
CA LEU A 513 8.53 -7.77 -14.12
C LEU A 513 8.22 -9.26 -14.19
N ALA A 514 7.50 -9.70 -15.23
CA ALA A 514 7.18 -11.13 -15.41
C ALA A 514 8.45 -12.01 -15.46
N HIS A 515 9.54 -11.52 -16.06
CA HIS A 515 10.84 -12.21 -16.04
C HIS A 515 11.57 -12.01 -14.69
N HIS A 516 11.41 -10.84 -14.08
CA HIS A 516 12.04 -10.50 -12.79
C HIS A 516 11.51 -11.37 -11.63
N THR A 517 10.29 -11.90 -11.72
CA THR A 517 9.73 -12.81 -10.70
C THR A 517 10.61 -14.05 -10.49
N LYS A 518 11.36 -14.48 -11.51
CA LYS A 518 12.35 -15.57 -11.33
C LYS A 518 13.44 -15.21 -10.32
N LEU A 519 13.94 -13.98 -10.36
CA LEU A 519 14.91 -13.49 -9.37
C LEU A 519 14.30 -13.54 -7.96
N LEU A 520 13.02 -13.13 -7.80
CA LEU A 520 12.32 -13.18 -6.53
C LEU A 520 12.14 -14.62 -6.02
N ASP A 521 11.79 -15.56 -6.93
CA ASP A 521 11.67 -17.00 -6.62
C ASP A 521 13.03 -17.55 -6.14
N ASP A 522 14.13 -17.25 -6.86
CA ASP A 522 15.49 -17.73 -6.55
C ASP A 522 16.02 -17.13 -5.22
N LEU A 523 15.65 -15.89 -4.89
CA LEU A 523 15.94 -15.24 -3.61
C LEU A 523 14.99 -15.67 -2.48
N LYS A 524 14.00 -16.52 -2.76
CA LYS A 524 12.99 -17.00 -1.80
C LYS A 524 12.21 -15.84 -1.15
N ILE A 525 11.89 -14.82 -1.91
CA ILE A 525 11.07 -13.70 -1.46
C ILE A 525 9.60 -14.07 -1.62
N ASN A 526 8.83 -13.91 -0.53
CA ASN A 526 7.38 -14.14 -0.55
C ASN A 526 6.65 -12.96 -1.19
N TYR A 527 6.64 -12.88 -2.51
CA TYR A 527 5.95 -11.80 -3.24
C TYR A 527 4.49 -12.15 -3.56
N ALA A 528 3.63 -11.13 -3.61
CA ALA A 528 2.24 -11.28 -4.01
C ALA A 528 2.12 -11.63 -5.50
N LYS A 529 1.23 -12.56 -5.78
CA LYS A 529 0.89 -13.00 -7.14
C LYS A 529 -0.45 -12.43 -7.62
N SER A 530 -0.98 -11.47 -6.89
CA SER A 530 -2.30 -10.86 -7.10
C SER A 530 -2.46 -10.23 -8.47
N MET A 531 -1.36 -9.77 -9.09
CA MET A 531 -1.36 -9.26 -10.47
C MET A 531 -1.83 -10.31 -11.50
N TYR A 532 -1.79 -11.60 -11.16
CA TYR A 532 -2.27 -12.68 -12.02
C TYR A 532 -3.71 -13.06 -11.75
N ASP A 533 -4.29 -12.66 -10.61
CA ASP A 533 -5.64 -13.02 -10.22
C ASP A 533 -6.68 -12.34 -11.12
N VAL A 534 -7.81 -13.02 -11.35
CA VAL A 534 -8.85 -12.51 -12.24
C VAL A 534 -9.79 -11.60 -11.48
N LYS A 535 -9.94 -10.37 -11.96
CA LYS A 535 -11.01 -9.48 -11.52
C LYS A 535 -12.25 -9.75 -12.36
N ILE A 536 -13.34 -10.18 -11.73
CA ILE A 536 -14.65 -10.37 -12.36
C ILE A 536 -15.47 -9.11 -12.06
N THR A 537 -15.94 -8.43 -13.10
CA THR A 537 -16.72 -7.19 -12.97
C THR A 537 -18.06 -7.36 -13.64
N SER A 538 -19.16 -7.05 -12.94
CA SER A 538 -20.47 -6.89 -13.51
C SER A 538 -20.68 -5.46 -13.98
N ILE A 539 -21.10 -5.28 -15.21
CA ILE A 539 -21.44 -4.00 -15.83
C ILE A 539 -22.94 -4.00 -16.12
N LEU A 540 -23.65 -3.09 -15.50
CA LEU A 540 -25.10 -2.96 -15.66
C LEU A 540 -25.42 -2.10 -16.88
N ASP A 541 -26.18 -2.64 -17.84
CA ASP A 541 -26.78 -1.88 -18.94
C ASP A 541 -28.23 -1.53 -18.55
N THR A 542 -28.43 -0.30 -18.08
CA THR A 542 -29.74 0.19 -17.60
C THR A 542 -30.75 0.40 -18.74
N ILE A 543 -30.28 0.58 -19.98
CA ILE A 543 -31.16 0.76 -21.15
C ILE A 543 -31.72 -0.58 -21.58
N LYS A 544 -30.86 -1.59 -21.73
CA LYS A 544 -31.26 -2.92 -22.17
C LYS A 544 -31.66 -3.85 -21.02
N LYS A 545 -31.60 -3.36 -19.78
CA LYS A 545 -31.90 -4.11 -18.53
C LYS A 545 -31.19 -5.45 -18.47
N GLN A 546 -29.86 -5.44 -18.64
CA GLN A 546 -29.04 -6.64 -18.68
C GLN A 546 -27.73 -6.45 -17.94
N VAL A 547 -27.16 -7.57 -17.50
CA VAL A 547 -25.84 -7.61 -16.85
C VAL A 547 -24.80 -8.16 -17.83
N LYS A 548 -23.74 -7.40 -18.04
CA LYS A 548 -22.57 -7.79 -18.83
C LYS A 548 -21.44 -8.16 -17.89
N VAL A 549 -20.77 -9.27 -18.13
CA VAL A 549 -19.62 -9.74 -17.35
C VAL A 549 -18.33 -9.43 -18.07
N GLU A 550 -17.42 -8.76 -17.40
CA GLU A 550 -16.06 -8.50 -17.85
C GLU A 550 -15.05 -9.18 -16.91
N MET A 551 -13.99 -9.75 -17.49
CA MET A 551 -12.89 -10.36 -16.73
C MET A 551 -11.57 -9.75 -17.16
N SER A 552 -10.73 -9.41 -16.21
CA SER A 552 -9.42 -8.80 -16.46
C SER A 552 -8.39 -9.26 -15.44
N THR A 553 -7.12 -9.00 -15.72
CA THR A 553 -5.99 -9.18 -14.80
C THR A 553 -4.95 -8.11 -15.11
N GLU A 554 -4.08 -7.78 -14.18
CA GLU A 554 -2.97 -6.86 -14.43
C GLU A 554 -1.87 -7.49 -15.31
N ALA A 555 -1.79 -8.84 -15.37
CA ALA A 555 -0.79 -9.55 -16.14
C ALA A 555 -1.00 -9.40 -17.65
N LEU A 556 0.11 -9.43 -18.41
CA LEU A 556 0.08 -9.40 -19.87
C LEU A 556 -0.37 -10.74 -20.45
N ASN A 557 -1.08 -10.69 -21.59
CA ASN A 557 -1.49 -11.86 -22.39
C ASN A 557 -2.15 -12.96 -21.53
N PRO A 558 -3.22 -12.67 -20.77
CA PRO A 558 -3.82 -13.64 -19.87
C PRO A 558 -4.52 -14.78 -20.62
N ASP A 559 -4.45 -16.00 -20.06
CA ASP A 559 -5.28 -17.14 -20.48
C ASP A 559 -6.35 -17.40 -19.42
N ILE A 560 -7.34 -16.49 -19.36
CA ILE A 560 -8.46 -16.58 -18.42
C ILE A 560 -9.41 -17.66 -18.87
N ARG A 561 -9.66 -18.64 -17.98
CA ARG A 561 -10.65 -19.70 -18.12
C ARG A 561 -11.75 -19.53 -17.09
N TYR A 562 -13.01 -19.80 -17.45
CA TYR A 562 -14.13 -19.57 -16.55
C TYR A 562 -15.21 -20.63 -16.68
N THR A 563 -16.06 -20.72 -15.65
CA THR A 563 -17.29 -21.50 -15.60
C THR A 563 -18.43 -20.62 -15.11
N LEU A 564 -19.68 -21.03 -15.33
CA LEU A 564 -20.91 -20.31 -14.92
C LEU A 564 -21.78 -21.11 -13.96
N ASP A 565 -21.34 -22.31 -13.59
CA ASP A 565 -22.06 -23.28 -12.77
C ASP A 565 -21.44 -23.49 -11.39
N GLY A 566 -20.40 -22.70 -11.04
CA GLY A 566 -19.68 -22.80 -9.77
C GLY A 566 -18.63 -23.89 -9.73
N THR A 567 -18.34 -24.59 -10.84
CA THR A 567 -17.23 -25.55 -10.89
C THR A 567 -15.90 -24.87 -11.10
N GLU A 568 -14.79 -25.45 -10.56
CA GLU A 568 -13.45 -24.92 -10.74
C GLU A 568 -13.03 -24.94 -12.23
N PRO A 569 -12.57 -23.79 -12.80
CA PRO A 569 -12.10 -23.75 -14.18
C PRO A 569 -10.82 -24.54 -14.39
N THR A 570 -10.75 -25.24 -15.52
CA THR A 570 -9.58 -25.97 -15.99
C THR A 570 -9.07 -25.40 -17.31
N LYS A 571 -7.91 -25.84 -17.80
CA LYS A 571 -7.40 -25.47 -19.15
C LYS A 571 -8.37 -25.85 -20.29
N LYS A 572 -9.33 -26.78 -20.05
CA LYS A 572 -10.36 -27.19 -21.01
C LYS A 572 -11.62 -26.32 -20.94
N SER A 573 -11.80 -25.56 -19.86
CA SER A 573 -12.94 -24.65 -19.68
C SER A 573 -12.92 -23.52 -20.73
N PRO A 574 -14.07 -22.91 -21.03
CA PRO A 574 -14.15 -21.79 -21.97
C PRO A 574 -13.12 -20.72 -21.70
N LYS A 575 -12.46 -20.24 -22.76
CA LYS A 575 -11.53 -19.13 -22.69
C LYS A 575 -12.29 -17.82 -22.78
N TYR A 576 -12.05 -16.92 -21.83
CA TYR A 576 -12.56 -15.56 -21.91
C TYR A 576 -11.84 -14.79 -23.02
N LYS A 577 -12.61 -14.17 -23.91
CA LYS A 577 -12.10 -13.37 -25.04
C LYS A 577 -12.58 -11.93 -24.99
N GLU A 578 -13.85 -11.75 -24.64
CA GLU A 578 -14.52 -10.46 -24.62
C GLU A 578 -15.69 -10.47 -23.61
N PRO A 579 -16.15 -9.30 -23.15
CA PRO A 579 -17.29 -9.21 -22.26
C PRO A 579 -18.56 -9.80 -22.86
N PHE A 580 -19.31 -10.58 -22.06
CA PHE A 580 -20.53 -11.27 -22.49
C PHE A 580 -21.74 -10.94 -21.62
N ILE A 581 -22.93 -11.06 -22.20
CA ILE A 581 -24.21 -10.83 -21.51
C ILE A 581 -24.60 -12.09 -20.75
N LEU A 582 -24.94 -11.94 -19.47
CA LEU A 582 -25.47 -13.03 -18.66
C LEU A 582 -26.95 -13.22 -18.94
N LYS A 583 -27.36 -14.47 -19.33
CA LYS A 583 -28.73 -14.80 -19.69
C LYS A 583 -29.53 -15.41 -18.55
N LYS A 584 -28.88 -15.92 -17.52
CA LYS A 584 -29.46 -16.52 -16.31
C LYS A 584 -28.54 -16.27 -15.14
N SER A 585 -29.04 -16.37 -13.90
CA SER A 585 -28.22 -16.34 -12.69
C SER A 585 -27.07 -17.33 -12.80
N ALA A 586 -25.90 -16.95 -12.31
CA ALA A 586 -24.68 -17.77 -12.41
C ALA A 586 -23.76 -17.60 -11.22
N LYS A 587 -23.09 -18.70 -10.86
CA LYS A 587 -21.92 -18.70 -10.00
C LYS A 587 -20.70 -18.75 -10.92
N ILE A 588 -20.05 -17.60 -11.08
CA ILE A 588 -18.94 -17.42 -12.00
C ILE A 588 -17.65 -17.70 -11.26
N HIS A 589 -16.87 -18.66 -11.77
CA HIS A 589 -15.52 -18.94 -11.31
C HIS A 589 -14.53 -18.67 -12.43
N ALA A 590 -13.37 -18.09 -12.13
CA ALA A 590 -12.36 -17.74 -13.12
C ALA A 590 -10.93 -17.95 -12.60
N ILE A 591 -10.07 -18.49 -13.46
CA ILE A 591 -8.64 -18.72 -13.21
C ILE A 591 -7.84 -18.22 -14.42
N ASN A 592 -6.73 -17.54 -14.18
CA ASN A 592 -5.75 -17.19 -15.21
C ASN A 592 -4.59 -18.19 -15.21
N PHE A 593 -4.33 -18.82 -16.36
CA PHE A 593 -3.18 -19.73 -16.58
C PHE A 593 -2.06 -18.94 -17.24
N TYR A 594 -1.11 -18.43 -16.46
CA TYR A 594 -0.10 -17.47 -16.92
C TYR A 594 1.29 -18.05 -17.25
N ASP A 595 1.52 -19.33 -16.96
CA ASP A 595 2.72 -20.06 -17.37
C ASP A 595 2.34 -21.54 -17.62
N LYS A 596 3.24 -22.32 -18.21
CA LYS A 596 2.97 -23.72 -18.60
C LYS A 596 2.29 -24.53 -17.49
N ASN A 597 2.68 -24.30 -16.22
CA ASN A 597 2.16 -25.04 -15.07
C ASN A 597 1.74 -24.12 -13.91
N LYS A 598 1.66 -22.79 -14.11
CA LYS A 598 1.24 -21.84 -13.07
C LYS A 598 -0.16 -21.34 -13.36
N LYS A 599 -0.96 -21.23 -12.32
CA LYS A 599 -2.31 -20.64 -12.33
C LYS A 599 -2.46 -19.63 -11.21
N SER A 600 -3.34 -18.65 -11.41
CA SER A 600 -3.76 -17.73 -10.37
C SER A 600 -4.56 -18.42 -9.28
N LYS A 601 -4.86 -17.73 -8.22
CA LYS A 601 -5.94 -18.11 -7.32
C LYS A 601 -7.26 -18.08 -8.10
N GLU A 602 -8.24 -18.84 -7.64
CA GLU A 602 -9.58 -18.86 -8.19
C GLU A 602 -10.36 -17.64 -7.70
N SER A 603 -10.83 -16.83 -8.62
CA SER A 603 -11.75 -15.73 -8.33
C SER A 603 -13.18 -16.19 -8.58
N SER A 604 -14.11 -15.80 -7.70
CA SER A 604 -15.53 -16.15 -7.86
C SER A 604 -16.43 -14.95 -7.59
N THR A 605 -17.63 -14.98 -8.19
CA THR A 605 -18.72 -14.06 -7.89
C THR A 605 -20.05 -14.70 -8.23
N GLU A 606 -21.10 -14.38 -7.48
CA GLU A 606 -22.46 -14.78 -7.77
C GLU A 606 -23.24 -13.60 -8.31
N ILE A 607 -23.93 -13.79 -9.43
CA ILE A 607 -24.83 -12.80 -10.03
C ILE A 607 -26.20 -13.42 -10.11
N VAL A 608 -27.17 -12.79 -9.45
CA VAL A 608 -28.58 -13.21 -9.39
C VAL A 608 -29.39 -12.32 -10.32
N LEU A 609 -29.92 -12.88 -11.41
CA LEU A 609 -30.85 -12.16 -12.28
C LEU A 609 -32.27 -12.30 -11.76
N HIS A 610 -32.95 -11.16 -11.55
CA HIS A 610 -34.30 -11.06 -11.00
C HIS A 610 -35.08 -9.93 -11.69
N LYS A 611 -36.38 -9.77 -11.36
CA LYS A 611 -37.27 -8.80 -12.03
C LYS A 611 -36.87 -7.33 -11.83
N GLY A 612 -36.09 -7.02 -10.78
CA GLY A 612 -35.61 -5.67 -10.44
C GLY A 612 -34.29 -5.28 -11.09
N ILE A 613 -33.63 -6.18 -11.84
CA ILE A 613 -32.33 -5.88 -12.47
C ILE A 613 -32.43 -4.61 -13.33
N ALA A 614 -31.48 -3.69 -13.12
CA ALA A 614 -31.37 -2.42 -13.86
C ALA A 614 -32.63 -1.54 -13.79
N SER A 615 -33.45 -1.71 -12.78
CA SER A 615 -34.60 -0.86 -12.53
C SER A 615 -34.18 0.52 -12.04
N ILE A 616 -35.02 1.52 -12.25
CA ILE A 616 -34.76 2.87 -11.78
C ILE A 616 -34.93 2.91 -10.25
N VAL A 617 -33.87 3.36 -9.57
CA VAL A 617 -33.88 3.53 -8.12
C VAL A 617 -34.11 5.00 -7.78
N THR A 618 -35.10 5.30 -6.97
CA THR A 618 -35.43 6.65 -6.50
C THR A 618 -35.57 6.66 -4.99
N ASN A 619 -35.51 7.85 -4.38
CA ASN A 619 -35.69 8.04 -2.93
C ASN A 619 -34.80 7.13 -2.05
N ILE A 620 -33.60 6.78 -2.54
CA ILE A 620 -32.65 6.00 -1.76
C ILE A 620 -31.82 6.90 -0.85
N ASN A 621 -31.65 6.47 0.39
CA ASN A 621 -30.66 7.04 1.29
C ASN A 621 -29.49 6.05 1.48
N TYR A 622 -28.28 6.54 1.29
CA TYR A 622 -27.05 5.87 1.66
C TYR A 622 -25.96 6.92 1.91
N ASP A 623 -24.92 6.55 2.64
CA ASP A 623 -23.80 7.46 2.88
C ASP A 623 -23.03 7.70 1.57
N LYS A 624 -22.89 8.98 1.18
CA LYS A 624 -22.24 9.37 -0.09
C LYS A 624 -20.72 9.47 -0.01
N LYS A 625 -20.13 9.23 1.15
CA LYS A 625 -18.70 9.34 1.39
C LYS A 625 -18.05 7.98 1.67
N ARG A 626 -18.78 7.12 2.39
CA ARG A 626 -18.29 5.81 2.84
C ARG A 626 -19.29 4.73 2.46
N TYR A 627 -18.81 3.56 2.03
CA TYR A 627 -19.66 2.44 1.61
C TYR A 627 -20.66 2.79 0.51
N ILE A 628 -20.17 3.46 -0.54
CA ILE A 628 -21.00 3.93 -1.66
C ILE A 628 -21.18 2.85 -2.74
N ALA A 629 -20.41 1.77 -2.69
CA ALA A 629 -20.35 0.71 -3.71
C ALA A 629 -20.36 1.30 -5.14
N LYS A 630 -21.29 0.87 -6.00
CA LYS A 630 -21.45 1.38 -7.37
C LYS A 630 -22.50 2.50 -7.49
N GLY A 631 -22.88 3.13 -6.38
CA GLY A 631 -23.89 4.20 -6.35
C GLY A 631 -25.32 3.68 -6.45
N LEU A 632 -26.21 4.45 -7.09
CA LEU A 632 -27.66 4.20 -7.09
C LEU A 632 -28.07 2.79 -7.52
N TYR A 633 -27.35 2.19 -8.45
CA TYR A 633 -27.75 0.90 -9.04
C TYR A 633 -27.17 -0.31 -8.32
N ASN A 634 -26.40 -0.11 -7.25
CA ASN A 634 -25.78 -1.23 -6.53
C ASN A 634 -26.80 -2.24 -6.00
N ILE A 635 -27.98 -1.78 -5.59
CA ILE A 635 -29.04 -2.61 -5.01
C ILE A 635 -29.92 -3.31 -6.05
N VAL A 636 -29.62 -3.17 -7.35
CA VAL A 636 -30.34 -3.76 -8.49
C VAL A 636 -29.38 -4.20 -9.60
N ASP A 637 -28.12 -4.49 -9.26
CA ASP A 637 -27.09 -4.95 -10.24
C ASP A 637 -26.88 -6.47 -10.23
N GLY A 638 -27.57 -7.17 -9.35
CA GLY A 638 -27.54 -8.63 -9.21
C GLY A 638 -26.36 -9.15 -8.41
N VAL A 639 -25.47 -8.30 -7.91
CA VAL A 639 -24.23 -8.72 -7.23
C VAL A 639 -24.41 -8.78 -5.72
N ARG A 640 -24.09 -9.92 -5.12
CA ARG A 640 -24.16 -10.11 -3.67
C ARG A 640 -22.86 -9.67 -2.99
N GLY A 641 -23.00 -9.06 -1.83
CA GLY A 641 -21.89 -8.70 -0.94
C GLY A 641 -21.27 -9.93 -0.27
N SER A 642 -19.97 -9.85 0.05
CA SER A 642 -19.25 -10.86 0.81
C SER A 642 -19.26 -10.57 2.31
N LEU A 643 -18.53 -11.36 3.10
CA LEU A 643 -18.34 -11.11 4.55
C LEU A 643 -17.46 -9.88 4.85
N ASN A 644 -16.88 -9.28 3.83
CA ASN A 644 -16.03 -8.10 3.95
C ASN A 644 -16.77 -6.83 3.53
N GLN A 645 -17.04 -5.94 4.48
CA GLN A 645 -17.73 -4.66 4.23
C GLN A 645 -17.01 -3.73 3.23
N ASN A 646 -15.73 -3.99 2.94
CA ASN A 646 -14.91 -3.18 2.04
C ASN A 646 -14.76 -3.80 0.63
N ASP A 647 -15.53 -4.84 0.30
CA ASP A 647 -15.45 -5.52 -1.01
C ASP A 647 -15.98 -4.68 -2.20
N GLY A 648 -16.50 -3.48 -1.91
CA GLY A 648 -17.08 -2.59 -2.92
C GLY A 648 -18.47 -3.00 -3.42
N LYS A 649 -19.14 -3.94 -2.74
CA LYS A 649 -20.48 -4.44 -3.07
C LYS A 649 -21.55 -4.01 -2.05
N TRP A 650 -21.12 -3.45 -0.91
CA TRP A 650 -21.99 -2.99 0.17
C TRP A 650 -22.30 -1.51 0.10
N GLN A 651 -23.55 -1.14 0.27
CA GLN A 651 -23.95 0.23 0.63
C GLN A 651 -24.34 0.29 2.10
N GLY A 652 -24.23 1.46 2.71
CA GLY A 652 -24.52 1.63 4.12
C GLY A 652 -25.21 2.95 4.46
N VAL A 653 -25.99 2.94 5.54
CA VAL A 653 -26.49 4.13 6.23
C VAL A 653 -26.03 4.09 7.68
N GLN A 654 -25.69 5.26 8.25
CA GLN A 654 -25.21 5.35 9.62
C GLN A 654 -26.23 6.06 10.52
N GLY A 655 -26.71 5.35 11.55
CA GLY A 655 -27.63 5.87 12.56
C GLY A 655 -29.04 6.21 12.06
N ASN A 656 -29.34 5.97 10.79
CA ASN A 656 -30.63 6.25 10.17
C ASN A 656 -31.24 4.97 9.60
N ASP A 657 -32.57 4.93 9.45
CA ASP A 657 -33.24 3.84 8.75
C ASP A 657 -32.90 3.87 7.26
N PHE A 658 -32.91 2.70 6.62
CA PHE A 658 -32.75 2.57 5.18
C PHE A 658 -34.11 2.64 4.49
N PHE A 659 -34.15 3.34 3.37
CA PHE A 659 -35.28 3.29 2.44
C PHE A 659 -34.82 3.43 0.98
N ALA A 660 -35.54 2.74 0.09
CA ALA A 660 -35.37 2.86 -1.36
C ALA A 660 -36.69 2.59 -2.07
N THR A 661 -36.89 3.24 -3.23
CA THR A 661 -38.02 2.97 -4.14
C THR A 661 -37.47 2.51 -5.48
N ILE A 662 -37.99 1.37 -5.99
CA ILE A 662 -37.60 0.75 -7.26
C ILE A 662 -38.77 0.82 -8.22
N ASP A 663 -38.59 1.45 -9.40
CA ASP A 663 -39.56 1.44 -10.52
C ASP A 663 -39.17 0.33 -11.52
N LEU A 664 -39.95 -0.72 -11.58
CA LEU A 664 -39.78 -1.84 -12.51
C LEU A 664 -40.03 -1.47 -13.97
N GLY A 665 -40.57 -0.27 -14.22
CA GLY A 665 -40.96 0.24 -15.54
C GLY A 665 -42.32 -0.23 -16.04
N GLU A 666 -42.80 -1.36 -15.57
CA GLU A 666 -44.11 -1.96 -15.90
C GLU A 666 -44.67 -2.73 -14.71
N VAL A 667 -45.95 -2.97 -14.71
CA VAL A 667 -46.61 -3.80 -13.68
C VAL A 667 -46.20 -5.24 -13.82
N LYS A 668 -45.61 -5.83 -12.78
CA LYS A 668 -45.17 -7.23 -12.69
C LYS A 668 -45.87 -7.95 -11.54
N ASN A 669 -46.06 -9.28 -11.69
CA ASN A 669 -46.43 -10.14 -10.59
C ASN A 669 -45.19 -10.33 -9.70
N ILE A 670 -45.28 -9.98 -8.43
CA ILE A 670 -44.22 -10.10 -7.45
C ILE A 670 -44.60 -11.17 -6.44
N LYS A 671 -43.76 -12.17 -6.30
CA LYS A 671 -43.98 -13.29 -5.36
C LYS A 671 -43.22 -13.07 -4.06
N LYS A 672 -42.00 -12.53 -4.17
CA LYS A 672 -41.09 -12.38 -3.03
C LYS A 672 -40.16 -11.20 -3.25
N VAL A 673 -39.82 -10.52 -2.17
CA VAL A 673 -38.75 -9.51 -2.13
C VAL A 673 -37.79 -9.88 -1.02
N SER A 674 -36.50 -9.91 -1.33
CA SER A 674 -35.42 -10.23 -0.39
C SER A 674 -34.33 -9.17 -0.47
N ILE A 675 -33.69 -8.88 0.65
CA ILE A 675 -32.52 -8.00 0.70
C ILE A 675 -31.47 -8.58 1.65
N GLY A 676 -30.21 -8.57 1.25
CA GLY A 676 -29.09 -9.03 2.07
C GLY A 676 -28.57 -7.93 2.97
N PHE A 677 -28.32 -8.28 4.24
CA PHE A 677 -27.72 -7.41 5.24
C PHE A 677 -26.50 -8.08 5.86
N LEU A 678 -25.43 -7.28 6.07
CA LEU A 678 -24.22 -7.74 6.75
C LEU A 678 -24.34 -7.53 8.26
N GLN A 679 -23.99 -8.57 9.04
CA GLN A 679 -23.68 -8.47 10.46
C GLN A 679 -22.17 -8.48 10.64
N ASN A 680 -21.60 -7.44 11.26
CA ASN A 680 -20.21 -7.41 11.70
C ASN A 680 -20.09 -6.52 12.95
N TYR A 681 -20.30 -7.14 14.12
CA TYR A 681 -20.32 -6.48 15.41
C TYR A 681 -19.11 -5.58 15.64
N HIS A 682 -17.88 -6.08 15.31
CA HIS A 682 -16.63 -5.37 15.56
C HIS A 682 -16.46 -4.07 14.75
N PHE A 683 -17.23 -3.91 13.66
CA PHE A 683 -17.24 -2.71 12.83
C PHE A 683 -18.49 -1.85 13.02
N SER A 684 -19.24 -2.08 14.13
CA SER A 684 -20.51 -1.40 14.39
C SER A 684 -21.54 -1.58 13.27
N ILE A 685 -21.52 -2.73 12.58
CA ILE A 685 -22.43 -3.09 11.50
C ILE A 685 -23.45 -4.09 12.03
N PHE A 686 -24.73 -3.72 12.00
CA PHE A 686 -25.80 -4.52 12.59
C PHE A 686 -26.91 -4.79 11.59
N LEU A 687 -27.59 -5.92 11.77
CA LEU A 687 -28.82 -6.22 11.05
C LEU A 687 -29.91 -5.20 11.40
N PRO A 688 -30.87 -4.91 10.48
CA PRO A 688 -32.01 -4.08 10.82
C PRO A 688 -32.89 -4.76 11.86
N ARG A 689 -33.68 -3.96 12.60
CA ARG A 689 -34.73 -4.48 13.51
C ARG A 689 -35.83 -5.18 12.74
N ASP A 690 -36.23 -4.59 11.62
CA ASP A 690 -37.28 -5.11 10.74
C ASP A 690 -37.03 -4.70 9.27
N LEU A 691 -37.76 -5.39 8.40
CA LEU A 691 -37.88 -5.06 6.98
C LEU A 691 -39.37 -4.93 6.64
N GLU A 692 -39.77 -3.82 6.04
CA GLU A 692 -41.10 -3.59 5.48
C GLU A 692 -41.02 -3.42 3.96
N VAL A 693 -41.92 -4.10 3.25
CA VAL A 693 -42.08 -4.02 1.80
C VAL A 693 -43.43 -3.39 1.49
N LEU A 694 -43.41 -2.34 0.69
CA LEU A 694 -44.62 -1.66 0.21
C LEU A 694 -44.65 -1.74 -1.33
N THR A 695 -45.84 -1.81 -1.89
CA THR A 695 -46.08 -1.86 -3.33
C THR A 695 -46.97 -0.73 -3.79
N SER A 696 -46.79 -0.30 -5.07
CA SER A 696 -47.64 0.67 -5.73
C SER A 696 -47.74 0.39 -7.21
N LEU A 697 -48.90 0.77 -7.80
CA LEU A 697 -49.10 0.72 -9.26
C LEU A 697 -48.68 2.02 -9.95
N ASP A 698 -48.84 3.15 -9.27
CA ASP A 698 -48.67 4.51 -9.81
C ASP A 698 -47.49 5.29 -9.22
N GLY A 699 -46.83 4.76 -8.17
CA GLY A 699 -45.70 5.39 -7.47
C GLY A 699 -46.09 6.51 -6.52
N LYS A 700 -47.41 6.72 -6.26
CA LYS A 700 -47.91 7.73 -5.36
C LYS A 700 -48.52 7.13 -4.09
N GLU A 701 -49.42 6.17 -4.26
CA GLU A 701 -50.03 5.46 -3.15
C GLU A 701 -49.34 4.12 -2.94
N PHE A 702 -48.76 3.94 -1.76
CA PHE A 702 -48.05 2.74 -1.36
C PHE A 702 -48.82 1.99 -0.28
N LYS A 703 -49.04 0.69 -0.48
CA LYS A 703 -49.63 -0.19 0.53
C LYS A 703 -48.56 -1.14 1.10
N SER A 704 -48.50 -1.31 2.40
CA SER A 704 -47.65 -2.32 3.04
C SER A 704 -48.17 -3.71 2.72
N VAL A 705 -47.31 -4.57 2.17
CA VAL A 705 -47.67 -5.93 1.72
C VAL A 705 -46.90 -7.02 2.47
N GLY A 706 -45.88 -6.64 3.24
CA GLY A 706 -45.11 -7.57 4.05
C GLY A 706 -44.21 -6.87 5.05
N LYS A 707 -44.13 -7.44 6.25
CA LYS A 707 -43.20 -6.99 7.29
C LYS A 707 -42.57 -8.19 7.97
N VAL A 708 -41.24 -8.18 8.13
CA VAL A 708 -40.44 -9.23 8.76
C VAL A 708 -39.62 -8.65 9.89
N GLN A 709 -39.70 -9.26 11.07
CA GLN A 709 -38.86 -8.92 12.21
C GLN A 709 -37.55 -9.70 12.17
N ASN A 710 -36.46 -9.03 12.49
CA ASN A 710 -35.20 -9.72 12.72
C ASN A 710 -35.24 -10.42 14.08
N THR A 711 -34.84 -11.68 14.10
CA THR A 711 -34.81 -12.51 15.32
C THR A 711 -33.41 -12.77 15.86
N ILE A 712 -32.39 -12.26 15.17
CA ILE A 712 -30.99 -12.41 15.59
C ILE A 712 -30.70 -11.41 16.73
N PRO A 713 -30.10 -11.86 17.84
CA PRO A 713 -29.73 -10.98 18.94
C PRO A 713 -28.81 -9.85 18.49
N ILE A 714 -28.99 -8.68 19.11
CA ILE A 714 -28.21 -7.46 18.77
C ILE A 714 -26.71 -7.58 19.11
N ASP A 715 -26.37 -8.46 20.05
CA ASP A 715 -25.02 -8.73 20.53
C ASP A 715 -24.36 -9.95 19.86
N GLU A 716 -24.95 -10.48 18.76
CA GLU A 716 -24.35 -11.56 17.98
C GLU A 716 -23.04 -11.09 17.35
N LYS A 717 -21.94 -11.72 17.76
CA LYS A 717 -20.57 -11.33 17.37
C LYS A 717 -20.06 -11.98 16.08
N LYS A 718 -20.76 -13.02 15.59
CA LYS A 718 -20.37 -13.68 14.34
C LYS A 718 -20.55 -12.73 13.15
N ILE A 719 -19.67 -12.87 12.18
CA ILE A 719 -19.75 -12.16 10.89
C ILE A 719 -20.53 -13.05 9.91
N PHE A 720 -21.62 -12.57 9.37
CA PHE A 720 -22.42 -13.28 8.36
C PHE A 720 -23.32 -12.33 7.57
N VAL A 721 -23.77 -12.80 6.42
CA VAL A 721 -24.82 -12.14 5.61
C VAL A 721 -26.15 -12.81 5.90
N LYS A 722 -27.19 -12.02 6.14
CA LYS A 722 -28.55 -12.48 6.37
C LYS A 722 -29.53 -11.85 5.39
N ASP A 723 -30.25 -12.70 4.64
CA ASP A 723 -31.36 -12.24 3.84
C ASP A 723 -32.61 -12.11 4.72
N LEU A 724 -33.23 -10.93 4.70
CA LEU A 724 -34.60 -10.75 5.16
C LEU A 724 -35.51 -10.76 3.95
N SER A 725 -36.58 -11.54 4.01
CA SER A 725 -37.45 -11.82 2.87
C SER A 725 -38.92 -11.66 3.26
N CYS A 726 -39.71 -11.07 2.34
CA CYS A 726 -41.16 -11.03 2.43
C CYS A 726 -41.80 -11.78 1.24
N ASP A 727 -42.64 -12.76 1.51
CA ASP A 727 -43.54 -13.36 0.52
C ASP A 727 -44.75 -12.47 0.36
N ILE A 728 -45.03 -11.95 -0.83
CA ILE A 728 -46.02 -10.87 -1.02
C ILE A 728 -47.15 -11.18 -1.98
N ASN A 729 -46.98 -11.95 -3.03
CA ASN A 729 -48.08 -12.28 -3.98
C ASN A 729 -48.92 -11.06 -4.45
N ASP A 730 -48.27 -10.03 -4.97
CA ASP A 730 -48.95 -8.79 -5.40
C ASP A 730 -48.54 -8.39 -6.82
N LYS A 731 -49.33 -7.49 -7.43
CA LYS A 731 -48.98 -6.85 -8.71
C LYS A 731 -48.50 -5.44 -8.42
N ALA A 732 -47.30 -5.11 -8.86
CA ALA A 732 -46.71 -3.81 -8.63
C ALA A 732 -45.81 -3.35 -9.80
N ARG A 733 -45.76 -2.04 -10.03
CA ARG A 733 -44.75 -1.38 -10.78
C ARG A 733 -43.67 -0.79 -9.86
N PHE A 734 -44.08 -0.26 -8.73
CA PHE A 734 -43.15 0.35 -7.76
C PHE A 734 -43.08 -0.51 -6.51
N ILE A 735 -41.82 -0.73 -6.04
CA ILE A 735 -41.55 -1.40 -4.77
C ILE A 735 -40.79 -0.45 -3.88
N GLN A 736 -41.28 -0.22 -2.68
CA GLN A 736 -40.58 0.55 -1.67
C GLN A 736 -40.11 -0.39 -0.55
N ILE A 737 -38.89 -0.21 -0.13
CA ILE A 737 -38.26 -0.95 0.96
C ILE A 737 -38.01 0.02 2.11
N LYS A 738 -38.29 -0.41 3.34
CA LYS A 738 -37.90 0.26 4.58
C LYS A 738 -37.26 -0.76 5.52
N ALA A 739 -36.10 -0.44 6.05
CA ALA A 739 -35.43 -1.27 7.03
C ALA A 739 -34.97 -0.41 8.22
N SER A 740 -35.40 -0.79 9.43
CA SER A 740 -35.17 0.01 10.64
C SER A 740 -33.80 -0.25 11.23
N ASN A 741 -32.89 0.75 11.20
CA ASN A 741 -31.59 0.69 11.85
C ASN A 741 -31.75 0.60 13.38
N ILE A 742 -30.81 -0.04 14.08
CA ILE A 742 -30.79 -0.02 15.56
C ILE A 742 -30.47 1.38 16.12
N GLY A 743 -29.89 2.27 15.28
CA GLY A 743 -29.60 3.68 15.57
C GLY A 743 -28.22 3.90 16.16
N VAL A 744 -27.94 3.33 17.33
CA VAL A 744 -26.66 3.42 18.02
C VAL A 744 -26.19 2.04 18.48
N ASN A 745 -24.90 1.90 18.68
CA ASN A 745 -24.30 0.68 19.21
C ASN A 745 -24.84 0.36 20.60
N PRO A 746 -25.10 -0.92 20.90
CA PRO A 746 -25.64 -1.36 22.19
C PRO A 746 -24.61 -1.18 23.33
N ASP A 747 -25.09 -1.19 24.56
CA ASP A 747 -24.25 -1.03 25.78
C ASP A 747 -23.16 -2.10 25.90
N THR A 748 -23.34 -3.27 25.28
CA THR A 748 -22.36 -4.36 25.25
C THR A 748 -21.22 -4.12 24.26
N HIS A 749 -21.35 -3.12 23.37
CA HIS A 749 -20.36 -2.81 22.36
C HIS A 749 -19.24 -1.92 22.92
N PRO A 750 -17.94 -2.12 22.53
CA PRO A 750 -16.84 -1.23 22.94
C PRO A 750 -17.11 0.24 22.63
N ASP A 751 -17.68 0.53 21.46
CA ASP A 751 -18.05 1.89 21.01
C ASP A 751 -19.53 2.17 21.29
N LYS A 752 -20.03 1.87 22.50
CA LYS A 752 -21.42 2.11 22.90
C LYS A 752 -21.84 3.55 22.67
N GLY A 753 -23.09 3.71 22.20
CA GLY A 753 -23.68 5.04 21.97
C GLY A 753 -23.25 5.73 20.67
N PHE A 754 -22.22 5.24 19.97
CA PHE A 754 -21.89 5.73 18.62
C PHE A 754 -22.93 5.24 17.61
N LYS A 755 -23.11 5.99 16.52
CA LYS A 755 -24.05 5.64 15.46
C LYS A 755 -23.67 4.32 14.80
N SER A 756 -24.61 3.38 14.74
CA SER A 756 -24.43 2.08 14.09
C SER A 756 -24.60 2.17 12.57
N TRP A 757 -23.91 1.26 11.87
CA TRP A 757 -24.10 1.06 10.44
C TRP A 757 -25.16 0.00 10.17
N LEU A 758 -26.01 0.25 9.17
CA LEU A 758 -26.86 -0.72 8.52
C LEU A 758 -26.34 -0.89 7.09
N MET A 759 -25.81 -2.08 6.76
CA MET A 759 -25.26 -2.39 5.43
C MET A 759 -26.15 -3.34 4.68
N PHE A 760 -26.36 -3.03 3.38
CA PHE A 760 -27.22 -3.78 2.48
C PHE A 760 -26.54 -3.94 1.11
N ASP A 761 -26.87 -5.04 0.41
CA ASP A 761 -26.34 -5.36 -0.93
C ASP A 761 -27.45 -5.28 -1.99
N GLU A 762 -28.01 -6.38 -2.40
CA GLU A 762 -28.94 -6.51 -3.52
C GLU A 762 -30.40 -6.67 -3.05
N ILE A 763 -31.32 -6.00 -3.75
CA ILE A 763 -32.77 -6.19 -3.57
C ILE A 763 -33.32 -7.13 -4.64
N ILE A 764 -33.43 -8.39 -4.28
CA ILE A 764 -33.89 -9.46 -5.18
C ILE A 764 -35.41 -9.43 -5.24
N ILE A 765 -35.99 -9.28 -6.44
CA ILE A 765 -37.44 -9.23 -6.70
C ILE A 765 -37.82 -10.41 -7.59
N GLU A 766 -38.58 -11.37 -7.02
CA GLU A 766 -39.01 -12.59 -7.70
C GLU A 766 -40.46 -12.56 -8.19
#